data_9c7aef06d514ba6917f38e9bdb8f0033
#
_entry.id   9c7aef06d514ba6917f38e9bdb8f0033
#
_cell.length_a   1.000
_cell.length_b   1.000
_cell.length_c   1.000
_cell.angle_alpha   90.00
_cell.angle_beta   90.00
_cell.angle_gamma   90.00
#
_symmetry.space_group_name_H-M   'P 1'
#
loop_
_entity.id
_entity.type
_entity.pdbx_description
1 polymer ?
#
loop_
_entity_poly.entity_id
_entity_poly.type
_entity_poly.pdbx_seq_one_letter_code
_entity_poly.pdbx_strand_id
1 'polypeptide(L)'
;MKGHLFEKKNKYSIRKLSVGVCSALIGLAFLGAGAVSADEETTSSEVSPESTVASEEAVNALISEGGVYTADAVLPSREATSHASETQPSSSLDSSASDTVLDKDVEKPVAEKVSDLPTNEEKQLRPKEVKFDTWDDLLKWEPGKRVDDDLNRASIPLASRYQGKQINEQANPDAKIQALSNMNSKAKDHASVGGEEFKAYAFDYWQYLDSMVFWEGLVPSADVIDAAHRNGVPIYGTLFYNWSSSIKDQEHFAETLKEDSEGSKTFPIARKLVELAKYYGFDGYFINQETTGNLVEPLGPKLRDFLLYTKEYAKSLNYPIKYSWYDAMTYEYGRYHENALGEYNYNFMQPENGENPVDTFFANFNWGKSEVDYSISTAKWIHRNPYDVLAGLELQKGGSYKTNVDWNAILDEHGKLRLSLGLYAPDTITGLGKTGEGYHTHEDLFWTGFQGDPTKGKPADQSWYGMSNLVVDKTPITNADFNTSFNTGHGKHWFVDGKISKDGEWNYRSVSGYLPTWRWWVEHSEDSTPLKGRYDFDQAYNGGNSLAFEGDLKANSSQNIMLYSTKIPVTETTKLSVSHKGGVGAATWIAVATKEDYSEYVWKELTPNADWSTQTFDLGDLAGKTIYAVKMFFDHDADVKDYKFNLGQLSITSNQEKPAAPSEVTVKGKRLQNAQEAEAVLNFKGVADADYYEVYEKDGDNWRLLTGSSATTVYLPKVSRSASAEGTT
;
A
#
# COMPACT_ATOMS: atom_id res chain seq x y z
N MET A 1 21.86 -15.07 13.02
CA MET A 1 20.96 -16.01 12.33
C MET A 1 19.80 -16.50 13.22
N LYS A 2 19.19 -15.65 14.03
CA LYS A 2 18.05 -15.99 14.89
C LYS A 2 16.85 -15.04 14.80
N GLY A 3 16.92 -14.00 14.00
CA GLY A 3 15.83 -13.03 13.83
C GLY A 3 14.70 -13.44 12.87
N HIS A 4 14.98 -14.33 11.93
CA HIS A 4 14.04 -14.65 10.85
C HIS A 4 12.88 -15.61 11.20
N LEU A 5 12.89 -16.23 12.36
CA LEU A 5 11.82 -17.16 12.72
C LEU A 5 10.55 -16.48 13.26
N PHE A 6 10.64 -15.23 13.72
CA PHE A 6 9.52 -14.53 14.32
C PHE A 6 8.64 -13.78 13.33
N GLU A 7 9.20 -13.30 12.22
CA GLU A 7 8.44 -12.62 11.17
C GLU A 7 7.40 -13.52 10.48
N LYS A 8 7.62 -14.83 10.47
CA LYS A 8 6.67 -15.78 9.88
C LYS A 8 5.44 -16.07 10.74
N LYS A 9 5.45 -15.73 12.02
CA LYS A 9 4.32 -16.00 12.92
C LYS A 9 3.17 -15.02 12.78
N ASN A 10 3.41 -13.82 12.28
CA ASN A 10 2.37 -12.81 12.10
C ASN A 10 1.57 -12.93 10.80
N LYS A 11 1.89 -13.92 9.97
CA LYS A 11 1.14 -14.22 8.73
C LYS A 11 -0.07 -15.11 8.97
N TYR A 12 -0.74 -14.91 10.08
CA TYR A 12 -1.95 -15.65 10.40
C TYR A 12 -3.16 -14.95 9.84
N SER A 13 -3.51 -15.39 8.69
CA SER A 13 -4.75 -15.01 8.06
C SER A 13 -5.91 -15.64 8.82
N ILE A 14 -7.06 -15.05 8.61
CA ILE A 14 -8.40 -15.59 8.82
C ILE A 14 -8.47 -17.11 8.69
N ARG A 15 -7.59 -17.70 7.89
CA ARG A 15 -7.58 -19.10 7.53
C ARG A 15 -6.46 -19.91 8.08
N LYS A 16 -5.76 -19.40 9.01
CA LYS A 16 -4.54 -20.08 9.46
C LYS A 16 -4.78 -21.54 9.86
N LEU A 17 -5.96 -21.95 10.23
CA LEU A 17 -6.21 -23.31 10.66
C LEU A 17 -6.76 -24.23 9.58
N SER A 18 -7.55 -23.74 8.66
CA SER A 18 -7.84 -24.50 7.44
C SER A 18 -6.64 -24.49 6.48
N VAL A 19 -5.81 -23.45 6.53
CA VAL A 19 -4.59 -23.23 5.73
C VAL A 19 -3.32 -23.48 6.55
N GLY A 20 -3.38 -23.55 7.87
CA GLY A 20 -2.22 -23.73 8.76
C GLY A 20 -1.42 -24.98 8.46
N VAL A 21 -2.08 -26.06 8.12
CA VAL A 21 -1.43 -27.30 7.64
C VAL A 21 -0.79 -27.10 6.27
N CYS A 22 -1.47 -26.40 5.36
CA CYS A 22 -0.91 -26.07 4.04
C CYS A 22 0.20 -25.01 4.11
N SER A 23 0.09 -24.01 5.00
CA SER A 23 1.12 -22.98 5.17
C SER A 23 2.39 -23.52 5.83
N ALA A 24 2.29 -24.51 6.71
CA ALA A 24 3.45 -25.20 7.28
C ALA A 24 4.17 -26.04 6.22
N LEU A 25 3.44 -26.70 5.34
CA LEU A 25 3.97 -27.47 4.21
C LEU A 25 4.61 -26.56 3.15
N ILE A 26 3.98 -25.43 2.83
CA ILE A 26 4.53 -24.44 1.88
C ILE A 26 5.77 -23.76 2.50
N GLY A 27 5.77 -23.48 3.79
CA GLY A 27 6.94 -22.94 4.50
C GLY A 27 8.12 -23.91 4.49
N LEU A 28 7.89 -25.20 4.62
CA LEU A 28 8.91 -26.25 4.52
C LEU A 28 9.39 -26.44 3.08
N ALA A 29 8.51 -26.37 2.07
CA ALA A 29 8.90 -26.45 0.67
C ALA A 29 9.78 -25.26 0.24
N PHE A 30 9.51 -24.04 0.75
CA PHE A 30 10.37 -22.89 0.50
C PHE A 30 11.71 -22.93 1.25
N LEU A 31 11.78 -23.63 2.40
CA LEU A 31 13.04 -23.85 3.11
C LEU A 31 13.87 -24.99 2.48
N GLY A 32 13.22 -25.94 1.81
CA GLY A 32 13.88 -27.03 1.11
C GLY A 32 14.38 -26.66 -0.29
N ALA A 33 13.78 -25.65 -0.94
CA ALA A 33 14.17 -25.20 -2.27
C ALA A 33 15.37 -24.23 -2.29
N GLY A 34 15.87 -23.85 -1.11
CA GLY A 34 17.04 -22.96 -0.96
C GLY A 34 18.40 -23.67 -0.88
N ALA A 35 18.46 -24.98 -1.06
CA ALA A 35 19.67 -25.76 -0.85
C ALA A 35 20.03 -26.70 -2.02
N VAL A 36 19.71 -26.33 -3.26
CA VAL A 36 20.33 -27.04 -4.41
C VAL A 36 20.74 -25.99 -5.44
N SER A 37 22.02 -25.73 -5.47
CA SER A 37 22.70 -25.11 -6.58
C SER A 37 23.35 -26.23 -7.41
N ALA A 38 23.33 -26.01 -8.72
CA ALA A 38 24.21 -26.51 -9.76
C ALA A 38 24.00 -27.95 -10.29
N ASP A 39 23.88 -27.92 -11.59
CA ASP A 39 24.28 -28.88 -12.61
C ASP A 39 23.59 -30.24 -12.69
N GLU A 40 22.79 -30.42 -13.73
CA GLU A 40 23.10 -31.18 -14.95
C GLU A 40 21.87 -31.35 -15.85
N GLU A 41 22.11 -31.18 -17.14
CA GLU A 41 21.21 -31.52 -18.23
C GLU A 41 20.87 -33.02 -18.22
N THR A 42 19.64 -33.38 -18.53
CA THR A 42 19.31 -34.28 -19.65
C THR A 42 17.84 -34.65 -19.76
N THR A 43 17.34 -34.45 -20.97
CA THR A 43 16.32 -35.22 -21.76
C THR A 43 14.96 -35.57 -21.16
N SER A 44 14.00 -34.91 -21.80
CA SER A 44 12.64 -35.30 -22.21
C SER A 44 12.05 -36.65 -21.76
N SER A 45 10.85 -36.57 -21.15
CA SER A 45 9.70 -37.36 -21.62
C SER A 45 8.39 -36.74 -21.02
N GLU A 46 7.42 -36.55 -21.90
CA GLU A 46 6.06 -36.13 -21.58
C GLU A 46 5.37 -37.15 -20.67
N VAL A 47 4.86 -36.70 -19.52
CA VAL A 47 3.72 -37.35 -18.87
C VAL A 47 2.90 -36.22 -18.22
N SER A 48 1.69 -36.08 -18.70
CA SER A 48 0.66 -35.21 -18.07
C SER A 48 0.38 -35.66 -16.64
N PRO A 49 0.35 -34.79 -15.66
CA PRO A 49 -0.20 -35.13 -14.35
C PRO A 49 -1.71 -34.93 -14.38
N GLU A 50 -2.46 -35.99 -14.22
CA GLU A 50 -3.85 -35.99 -13.79
C GLU A 50 -3.91 -35.28 -12.43
N SER A 51 -4.78 -34.27 -12.35
CA SER A 51 -5.10 -33.56 -11.12
C SER A 51 -5.91 -34.46 -10.20
N THR A 52 -5.30 -35.02 -9.19
CA THR A 52 -6.02 -35.59 -8.05
C THR A 52 -6.45 -34.43 -7.15
N VAL A 53 -7.70 -34.00 -7.33
CA VAL A 53 -8.42 -33.20 -6.34
C VAL A 53 -8.71 -34.13 -5.15
N ALA A 54 -8.10 -33.84 -4.00
CA ALA A 54 -8.48 -34.52 -2.76
C ALA A 54 -9.95 -34.23 -2.49
N SER A 55 -10.78 -35.26 -2.31
CA SER A 55 -12.19 -35.12 -2.04
C SER A 55 -12.43 -34.45 -0.67
N GLU A 56 -13.54 -33.75 -0.54
CA GLU A 56 -13.99 -33.11 0.69
C GLU A 56 -14.02 -34.08 1.90
N GLU A 57 -14.25 -35.37 1.65
CA GLU A 57 -14.19 -36.41 2.67
C GLU A 57 -12.80 -36.63 3.27
N ALA A 58 -11.73 -36.46 2.51
CA ALA A 58 -10.37 -36.59 3.03
C ALA A 58 -9.98 -35.41 3.92
N VAL A 59 -10.51 -34.23 3.66
CA VAL A 59 -10.31 -33.04 4.47
C VAL A 59 -11.13 -33.12 5.77
N ASN A 60 -12.37 -33.63 5.68
CA ASN A 60 -13.21 -33.80 6.84
C ASN A 60 -12.74 -34.95 7.77
N ALA A 61 -12.13 -36.01 7.22
CA ALA A 61 -11.52 -37.07 8.00
C ALA A 61 -10.30 -36.59 8.82
N LEU A 62 -9.52 -35.65 8.26
CA LEU A 62 -8.40 -35.02 8.98
C LEU A 62 -8.85 -34.04 10.09
N ILE A 63 -10.08 -33.51 9.98
CA ILE A 63 -10.68 -32.63 11.00
C ILE A 63 -11.35 -33.46 12.11
N SER A 64 -11.83 -34.68 11.81
CA SER A 64 -12.54 -35.54 12.78
C SER A 64 -11.61 -36.39 13.66
N GLU A 65 -10.39 -36.63 13.25
CA GLU A 65 -9.38 -37.21 14.11
C GLU A 65 -8.71 -36.09 14.92
N GLY A 66 -9.25 -35.79 16.11
CA GLY A 66 -8.85 -34.75 17.04
C GLY A 66 -7.37 -34.71 17.37
N GLY A 67 -6.58 -34.36 16.39
CA GLY A 67 -5.17 -33.99 16.54
C GLY A 67 -5.09 -32.63 17.16
N VAL A 68 -4.99 -32.61 18.50
CA VAL A 68 -4.62 -31.43 19.27
C VAL A 68 -3.20 -31.04 18.89
N TYR A 69 -3.09 -30.14 17.91
CA TYR A 69 -1.84 -29.43 17.70
C TYR A 69 -1.82 -28.26 18.68
N THR A 70 -1.33 -28.54 19.88
CA THR A 70 -0.95 -27.51 20.84
C THR A 70 0.13 -26.65 20.21
N ALA A 71 -0.19 -25.39 19.98
CA ALA A 71 0.78 -24.36 19.72
C ALA A 71 1.46 -23.96 21.04
N ASP A 72 2.14 -24.91 21.67
CA ASP A 72 3.08 -24.65 22.73
C ASP A 72 4.39 -24.17 22.10
N ALA A 73 4.44 -22.90 21.84
CA ALA A 73 5.69 -22.17 21.69
C ALA A 73 5.80 -21.25 22.91
N VAL A 74 6.16 -21.85 24.00
CA VAL A 74 6.69 -21.17 25.20
C VAL A 74 7.86 -20.31 24.74
N LEU A 75 7.80 -19.03 25.05
CA LEU A 75 8.91 -18.10 24.95
C LEU A 75 10.00 -18.58 25.94
N PRO A 76 11.24 -18.85 25.52
CA PRO A 76 12.31 -19.10 26.44
C PRO A 76 12.72 -17.77 27.09
N SER A 77 12.61 -17.72 28.40
CA SER A 77 13.24 -16.74 29.26
C SER A 77 14.74 -16.70 28.98
N ARG A 78 15.27 -15.52 28.74
CA ARG A 78 16.71 -15.28 28.63
C ARG A 78 17.36 -15.40 29.99
N GLU A 79 18.19 -16.41 30.15
CA GLU A 79 19.29 -16.37 31.12
C GLU A 79 20.55 -15.84 30.42
N ALA A 80 21.15 -14.85 31.07
CA ALA A 80 22.39 -14.23 30.65
C ALA A 80 23.57 -15.15 30.96
N THR A 81 24.45 -15.35 29.99
CA THR A 81 25.83 -15.75 30.30
C THR A 81 26.80 -14.89 29.47
N SER A 82 27.62 -14.21 30.26
CA SER A 82 28.81 -13.44 29.89
C SER A 82 29.91 -14.33 29.36
N HIS A 83 30.67 -13.88 28.36
CA HIS A 83 32.12 -14.09 28.32
C HIS A 83 32.82 -13.00 27.50
N ALA A 84 33.83 -12.45 28.15
CA ALA A 84 34.74 -11.43 27.71
C ALA A 84 35.95 -12.04 26.96
N SER A 85 36.61 -11.25 26.13
CA SER A 85 38.06 -10.87 26.17
C SER A 85 38.47 -10.24 24.86
N GLU A 86 38.96 -9.01 24.94
CA GLU A 86 40.36 -8.53 24.74
C GLU A 86 40.92 -8.75 23.33
N THR A 87 41.39 -7.72 22.66
CA THR A 87 42.61 -6.96 22.85
C THR A 87 42.73 -5.81 21.86
N GLN A 88 43.26 -4.68 22.35
CA GLN A 88 43.77 -3.55 21.57
C GLN A 88 45.15 -3.86 20.93
N PRO A 89 45.71 -3.00 20.02
CA PRO A 89 46.37 -1.81 20.50
C PRO A 89 46.30 -0.55 19.61
N SER A 90 46.69 0.52 20.27
CA SER A 90 46.83 1.92 19.93
C SER A 90 47.87 2.27 18.88
N SER A 91 47.69 3.44 18.19
CA SER A 91 48.78 4.42 18.08
C SER A 91 48.25 5.81 17.68
N SER A 92 48.74 6.78 18.43
CA SER A 92 48.63 8.22 18.31
C SER A 92 49.41 8.80 17.13
N LEU A 93 49.00 9.95 16.61
CA LEU A 93 49.90 11.08 16.32
C LEU A 93 49.12 12.38 16.06
N ASP A 94 49.69 13.38 16.68
CA ASP A 94 49.34 14.79 16.77
C ASP A 94 49.73 15.59 15.53
N SER A 95 49.02 16.66 15.15
CA SER A 95 49.54 18.06 15.16
C SER A 95 48.77 19.05 14.25
N SER A 96 48.30 20.08 14.91
CA SER A 96 48.38 21.56 14.69
C SER A 96 47.81 22.22 13.43
N ALA A 97 46.86 23.01 13.74
CA ALA A 97 46.42 24.38 13.46
C ALA A 97 46.89 25.17 12.23
N SER A 98 45.95 25.83 11.56
CA SER A 98 46.00 27.29 11.40
C SER A 98 44.64 27.89 11.04
N ASP A 99 44.36 29.05 11.64
CA ASP A 99 43.16 29.87 11.58
C ASP A 99 42.82 30.42 10.20
N THR A 100 41.51 30.52 9.94
CA THR A 100 40.91 31.76 9.40
C THR A 100 39.44 31.89 9.81
N VAL A 101 39.15 33.07 10.28
CA VAL A 101 37.89 33.58 10.80
C VAL A 101 36.82 33.59 9.73
N LEU A 102 35.57 33.15 10.07
CA LEU A 102 34.36 33.82 9.64
C LEU A 102 33.09 33.30 10.31
N ASP A 103 32.42 34.24 10.78
CA ASP A 103 30.99 34.45 11.02
C ASP A 103 30.23 33.59 12.05
N LYS A 104 29.54 34.35 12.85
CA LYS A 104 28.88 33.99 14.10
C LYS A 104 27.52 33.32 13.91
N ASP A 105 27.24 32.47 14.89
CA ASP A 105 25.94 32.09 15.38
C ASP A 105 25.18 30.95 14.64
N VAL A 106 25.91 29.85 14.33
CA VAL A 106 25.34 28.53 14.33
C VAL A 106 26.21 27.65 15.24
N GLU A 107 25.69 27.19 16.36
CA GLU A 107 26.36 26.18 17.18
C GLU A 107 26.69 24.98 16.31
N LYS A 108 27.99 24.81 15.99
CA LYS A 108 28.46 23.62 15.29
C LYS A 108 28.22 22.41 16.19
N PRO A 109 27.57 21.34 15.71
CA PRO A 109 27.49 20.13 16.51
C PRO A 109 28.90 19.60 16.81
N VAL A 110 29.16 19.36 18.09
CA VAL A 110 30.43 18.80 18.56
C VAL A 110 30.50 17.33 18.13
N ALA A 111 31.58 16.92 17.48
CA ALA A 111 31.79 15.51 17.13
C ALA A 111 31.89 14.65 18.39
N GLU A 112 30.99 13.68 18.51
CA GLU A 112 31.08 12.68 19.58
C GLU A 112 32.26 11.73 19.30
N LYS A 113 33.01 11.37 20.35
CA LYS A 113 34.09 10.40 20.23
C LYS A 113 33.52 9.00 19.98
N VAL A 114 34.27 8.16 19.28
CA VAL A 114 33.82 6.75 19.03
C VAL A 114 33.58 6.00 20.34
N SER A 115 34.28 6.38 21.43
CA SER A 115 34.03 5.85 22.79
C SER A 115 32.64 6.22 23.35
N ASP A 116 31.96 7.22 22.79
CA ASP A 116 30.67 7.71 23.26
C ASP A 116 29.51 7.11 22.46
N LEU A 117 29.79 6.11 21.60
CA LEU A 117 28.77 5.36 20.88
C LEU A 117 27.85 4.64 21.87
N PRO A 118 26.54 4.71 21.68
CA PRO A 118 25.60 3.95 22.48
C PRO A 118 25.84 2.44 22.31
N THR A 119 25.94 1.75 23.43
CA THR A 119 26.25 0.31 23.47
C THR A 119 25.02 -0.58 23.40
N ASN A 120 23.80 -0.02 23.43
CA ASN A 120 22.57 -0.78 23.60
C ASN A 120 21.56 -0.49 22.48
N GLU A 121 20.74 -1.50 22.12
CA GLU A 121 19.62 -1.42 21.22
C GLU A 121 18.58 -0.35 21.63
N GLU A 122 18.50 0.00 22.92
CA GLU A 122 17.60 1.01 23.47
C GLU A 122 17.81 2.42 22.90
N LYS A 123 18.95 2.68 22.25
CA LYS A 123 19.27 3.97 21.66
C LYS A 123 19.14 3.99 20.11
N GLN A 124 18.56 2.95 19.54
CA GLN A 124 18.30 2.93 18.10
C GLN A 124 17.25 3.98 17.75
N LEU A 125 17.55 4.80 16.73
CA LEU A 125 16.68 5.90 16.30
C LEU A 125 15.64 5.46 15.27
N ARG A 126 15.86 4.33 14.61
CA ARG A 126 14.89 3.78 13.67
C ARG A 126 13.58 3.44 14.39
N PRO A 127 12.42 3.88 13.87
CA PRO A 127 11.15 3.61 14.53
C PRO A 127 10.84 2.11 14.55
N LYS A 128 10.16 1.69 15.60
CA LYS A 128 9.59 0.35 15.73
C LYS A 128 8.11 0.40 15.39
N GLU A 129 7.58 -0.69 14.88
CA GLU A 129 6.14 -0.85 14.74
C GLU A 129 5.40 -0.52 16.04
N VAL A 130 4.23 0.07 15.89
CA VAL A 130 3.35 0.33 17.03
C VAL A 130 2.60 -0.96 17.35
N LYS A 131 3.03 -1.64 18.40
CA LYS A 131 2.46 -2.92 18.87
C LYS A 131 2.10 -2.85 20.34
N PHE A 132 1.05 -3.56 20.68
CA PHE A 132 0.60 -3.77 22.05
C PHE A 132 0.51 -5.27 22.29
N ASP A 133 1.22 -5.77 23.30
CA ASP A 133 1.21 -7.20 23.62
C ASP A 133 -0.06 -7.59 24.41
N THR A 134 -0.61 -6.66 25.15
CA THR A 134 -1.84 -6.82 25.94
C THR A 134 -2.75 -5.61 25.84
N TRP A 135 -4.03 -5.78 26.18
CA TRP A 135 -4.97 -4.65 26.32
C TRP A 135 -4.56 -3.67 27.42
N ASP A 136 -3.91 -4.15 28.47
CA ASP A 136 -3.35 -3.32 29.52
C ASP A 136 -2.27 -2.37 28.99
N ASP A 137 -1.46 -2.79 28.03
CA ASP A 137 -0.47 -1.92 27.39
C ASP A 137 -1.14 -0.85 26.55
N LEU A 138 -2.21 -1.20 25.82
CA LEU A 138 -3.02 -0.24 25.09
C LEU A 138 -3.70 0.76 26.05
N LEU A 139 -4.26 0.30 27.15
CA LEU A 139 -4.92 1.18 28.14
C LEU A 139 -3.95 2.18 28.80
N LYS A 140 -2.68 1.81 28.95
CA LYS A 140 -1.60 2.67 29.45
C LYS A 140 -1.00 3.59 28.39
N TRP A 141 -1.26 3.32 27.12
CA TRP A 141 -0.73 4.12 26.05
C TRP A 141 -1.29 5.56 26.10
N GLU A 142 -0.41 6.53 25.86
CA GLU A 142 -0.73 7.95 25.78
C GLU A 142 -0.06 8.55 24.54
N PRO A 143 -0.73 9.48 23.82
CA PRO A 143 -0.17 10.17 22.68
C PRO A 143 1.15 10.89 23.01
N GLY A 144 2.15 10.74 22.13
CA GLY A 144 3.44 11.45 22.24
C GLY A 144 4.38 10.95 23.34
N LYS A 145 4.12 9.79 23.93
CA LYS A 145 5.01 9.22 24.97
C LYS A 145 6.07 8.27 24.43
N ARG A 146 5.87 7.68 23.26
CA ARG A 146 6.92 6.87 22.61
C ARG A 146 7.94 7.81 21.96
N VAL A 147 9.20 7.42 22.01
CA VAL A 147 10.32 8.21 21.44
C VAL A 147 10.20 8.34 19.92
N ASP A 148 9.62 7.34 19.27
CA ASP A 148 9.48 7.22 17.81
C ASP A 148 8.07 7.57 17.29
N ASP A 149 7.19 8.12 18.12
CA ASP A 149 5.80 8.42 17.75
C ASP A 149 5.70 9.32 16.51
N ASP A 150 6.52 10.37 16.43
CA ASP A 150 6.50 11.31 15.30
C ASP A 150 6.87 10.65 13.96
N LEU A 151 7.60 9.52 13.99
CA LEU A 151 7.98 8.76 12.80
C LEU A 151 6.93 7.69 12.40
N ASN A 152 5.95 7.43 13.27
CA ASN A 152 4.88 6.47 13.04
C ASN A 152 3.52 7.13 12.73
N ARG A 153 3.45 8.46 12.68
CA ARG A 153 2.22 9.20 12.39
C ARG A 153 2.08 9.51 10.91
N ALA A 154 0.91 9.29 10.38
CA ALA A 154 0.55 9.75 9.04
C ALA A 154 0.60 11.27 8.95
N SER A 155 0.99 11.78 7.80
CA SER A 155 1.12 13.22 7.52
C SER A 155 0.12 13.71 6.47
N ILE A 156 -0.46 12.81 5.69
CA ILE A 156 -1.39 13.13 4.60
C ILE A 156 -2.83 12.84 5.05
N PRO A 157 -3.72 13.84 5.02
CA PRO A 157 -5.14 13.61 5.27
C PRO A 157 -5.77 12.83 4.11
N LEU A 158 -6.86 12.10 4.41
CA LEU A 158 -7.61 11.35 3.40
C LEU A 158 -8.17 12.29 2.33
N ALA A 159 -7.70 12.15 1.08
CA ALA A 159 -8.16 12.94 -0.05
C ALA A 159 -9.58 12.54 -0.47
N SER A 160 -10.35 13.53 -0.94
CA SER A 160 -11.63 13.27 -1.60
C SER A 160 -11.39 12.74 -3.02
N ARG A 161 -12.28 11.86 -3.50
CA ARG A 161 -12.21 11.28 -4.84
C ARG A 161 -13.41 11.67 -5.69
N TYR A 162 -13.15 11.74 -7.00
CA TYR A 162 -14.14 11.87 -8.05
C TYR A 162 -14.23 10.55 -8.85
N GLN A 163 -15.43 10.09 -9.12
CA GLN A 163 -15.69 9.00 -10.05
C GLN A 163 -15.99 9.60 -11.41
N GLY A 164 -15.09 9.39 -12.37
CA GLY A 164 -15.21 9.91 -13.73
C GLY A 164 -16.19 9.13 -14.59
N LYS A 165 -16.04 9.30 -15.89
CA LYS A 165 -16.82 8.57 -16.89
C LYS A 165 -16.57 7.07 -16.75
N GLN A 166 -17.63 6.29 -16.69
CA GLN A 166 -17.53 4.84 -16.80
C GLN A 166 -17.03 4.45 -18.19
N ILE A 167 -15.82 3.91 -18.29
CA ILE A 167 -15.16 3.54 -19.55
C ILE A 167 -15.48 2.11 -19.98
N ASN A 168 -15.94 1.27 -19.06
CA ASN A 168 -16.35 -0.11 -19.31
C ASN A 168 -17.79 -0.29 -18.84
N GLU A 169 -18.69 -0.62 -19.75
CA GLU A 169 -20.12 -0.77 -19.45
C GLU A 169 -20.43 -1.93 -18.47
N GLN A 170 -19.55 -2.93 -18.40
CA GLN A 170 -19.67 -4.05 -17.47
C GLN A 170 -19.28 -3.67 -16.04
N ALA A 171 -18.44 -2.66 -15.85
CA ALA A 171 -18.05 -2.19 -14.52
C ALA A 171 -19.28 -1.66 -13.76
N ASN A 172 -19.43 -2.07 -12.51
CA ASN A 172 -20.52 -1.62 -11.65
C ASN A 172 -20.08 -0.39 -10.83
N PRO A 173 -20.71 0.78 -10.98
CA PRO A 173 -20.34 2.00 -10.26
C PRO A 173 -20.66 1.96 -8.75
N ASP A 174 -21.57 1.07 -8.32
CA ASP A 174 -21.98 0.94 -6.92
C ASP A 174 -21.17 -0.12 -6.15
N ALA A 175 -20.54 -1.04 -6.88
CA ALA A 175 -19.72 -2.09 -6.28
C ALA A 175 -18.39 -1.53 -5.77
N LYS A 176 -17.91 -2.11 -4.67
CA LYS A 176 -16.69 -1.70 -3.96
C LYS A 176 -15.68 -2.83 -3.96
N ILE A 177 -14.40 -2.48 -3.81
CA ILE A 177 -13.33 -3.43 -3.52
C ILE A 177 -12.63 -3.03 -2.22
N GLN A 178 -12.57 -3.98 -1.28
CA GLN A 178 -11.71 -3.90 -0.11
C GLN A 178 -10.59 -4.92 -0.22
N ALA A 179 -9.36 -4.50 0.00
CA ALA A 179 -8.20 -5.38 0.00
C ALA A 179 -7.66 -5.56 1.44
N LEU A 180 -7.37 -6.79 1.82
CA LEU A 180 -6.67 -7.15 3.05
C LEU A 180 -5.25 -7.58 2.68
N SER A 181 -4.26 -6.75 2.98
CA SER A 181 -2.91 -6.91 2.42
C SER A 181 -1.80 -6.81 3.46
N ASN A 182 -0.77 -7.66 3.29
CA ASN A 182 0.50 -7.53 4.00
C ASN A 182 1.35 -6.47 3.28
N MET A 183 1.12 -5.20 3.62
CA MET A 183 1.75 -4.07 2.95
C MET A 183 3.26 -3.99 3.18
N ASN A 184 3.78 -4.56 4.27
CA ASN A 184 5.21 -4.67 4.54
C ASN A 184 5.83 -5.96 3.97
N SER A 185 5.13 -6.63 3.05
CA SER A 185 5.66 -7.80 2.35
C SER A 185 6.95 -7.46 1.62
N LYS A 186 7.97 -8.31 1.80
CA LYS A 186 9.33 -8.14 1.24
C LYS A 186 10.15 -6.94 1.75
N ALA A 187 9.64 -6.14 2.65
CA ALA A 187 10.46 -5.20 3.42
C ALA A 187 11.23 -5.95 4.51
N LYS A 188 12.49 -5.57 4.76
CA LYS A 188 13.31 -6.19 5.82
C LYS A 188 12.96 -5.65 7.19
N ASP A 189 12.77 -4.37 7.26
CA ASP A 189 12.52 -3.64 8.48
C ASP A 189 11.17 -2.94 8.34
N HIS A 190 10.22 -3.36 9.14
CA HIS A 190 8.90 -2.75 9.18
C HIS A 190 9.02 -1.36 9.79
N ALA A 191 9.11 -0.37 8.95
CA ALA A 191 9.26 0.99 9.41
C ALA A 191 8.51 1.96 8.51
N SER A 192 7.81 2.86 9.16
CA SER A 192 7.10 3.98 8.53
C SER A 192 8.00 4.89 7.69
N VAL A 193 9.30 4.72 7.79
CA VAL A 193 10.34 5.55 7.15
C VAL A 193 10.97 4.93 5.91
N GLY A 194 10.48 3.76 5.48
CA GLY A 194 11.02 3.07 4.31
C GLY A 194 12.37 2.36 4.53
N GLY A 195 12.97 1.87 3.46
CA GLY A 195 14.18 1.06 3.48
C GLY A 195 14.95 1.05 2.17
N GLU A 196 15.81 0.04 2.00
CA GLU A 196 16.70 -0.12 0.85
C GLU A 196 16.31 -1.34 -0.03
N GLU A 197 15.04 -1.79 0.04
CA GLU A 197 14.56 -2.95 -0.72
C GLU A 197 13.67 -2.53 -1.87
N PHE A 198 14.13 -2.65 -3.10
CA PHE A 198 13.31 -2.44 -4.30
C PHE A 198 12.14 -3.43 -4.41
N LYS A 199 12.27 -4.61 -3.82
CA LYS A 199 11.19 -5.62 -3.80
C LYS A 199 10.11 -5.38 -2.76
N ALA A 200 10.24 -4.38 -1.89
CA ALA A 200 9.19 -4.03 -0.94
C ALA A 200 7.89 -3.72 -1.67
N TYR A 201 6.78 -4.24 -1.16
CA TYR A 201 5.49 -4.06 -1.83
C TYR A 201 5.05 -2.59 -1.81
N ALA A 202 5.05 -1.98 -2.98
CA ALA A 202 4.51 -0.65 -3.24
C ALA A 202 3.26 -0.80 -4.10
N PHE A 203 2.10 -0.84 -3.44
CA PHE A 203 0.81 -0.99 -4.11
C PHE A 203 0.51 0.25 -4.96
N ASP A 204 -0.03 0.05 -6.16
CA ASP A 204 -0.17 1.14 -7.12
C ASP A 204 -1.50 1.21 -7.88
N TYR A 205 -2.49 0.37 -7.52
CA TYR A 205 -3.83 0.34 -8.13
C TYR A 205 -4.94 0.91 -7.21
N TRP A 206 -4.62 1.98 -6.49
CA TRP A 206 -5.52 2.64 -5.53
C TRP A 206 -6.85 3.09 -6.13
N GLN A 207 -6.90 3.42 -7.43
CA GLN A 207 -8.09 3.91 -8.12
C GLN A 207 -9.27 2.93 -8.09
N TYR A 208 -9.03 1.65 -7.92
CA TYR A 208 -10.07 0.62 -7.85
C TYR A 208 -10.44 0.18 -6.43
N LEU A 209 -9.72 0.65 -5.41
CA LEU A 209 -10.03 0.31 -4.02
C LEU A 209 -10.98 1.32 -3.37
N ASP A 210 -11.89 0.81 -2.56
CA ASP A 210 -12.72 1.60 -1.65
C ASP A 210 -12.17 1.63 -0.22
N SER A 211 -11.40 0.63 0.16
CA SER A 211 -10.63 0.61 1.41
C SER A 211 -9.50 -0.42 1.35
N MET A 212 -8.44 -0.16 2.11
CA MET A 212 -7.34 -1.08 2.34
C MET A 212 -7.31 -1.46 3.82
N VAL A 213 -7.14 -2.74 4.11
CA VAL A 213 -6.86 -3.26 5.46
C VAL A 213 -5.40 -3.61 5.57
N PHE A 214 -4.72 -3.00 6.52
CA PHE A 214 -3.37 -3.37 6.90
C PHE A 214 -3.42 -4.65 7.72
N TRP A 215 -3.08 -5.78 7.07
CA TRP A 215 -3.28 -7.11 7.66
C TRP A 215 -2.22 -7.50 8.70
N GLU A 216 -1.24 -6.64 8.94
CA GLU A 216 -0.07 -6.94 9.77
C GLU A 216 -0.16 -6.40 11.20
N GLY A 217 -1.21 -5.67 11.56
CA GLY A 217 -1.34 -5.19 12.93
C GLY A 217 -2.45 -4.18 13.18
N LEU A 218 -2.56 -3.80 14.44
CA LEU A 218 -3.57 -2.87 14.94
C LEU A 218 -3.38 -1.44 14.37
N VAL A 219 -2.14 -1.04 14.15
CA VAL A 219 -1.78 0.29 13.65
C VAL A 219 -1.04 0.14 12.32
N PRO A 220 -1.59 0.63 11.21
CA PRO A 220 -0.90 0.63 9.94
C PRO A 220 0.36 1.50 9.98
N SER A 221 1.38 1.15 9.18
CA SER A 221 2.58 1.98 9.07
C SER A 221 2.27 3.31 8.36
N ALA A 222 2.89 4.40 8.85
CA ALA A 222 2.57 5.76 8.41
C ALA A 222 2.76 5.99 6.90
N ASP A 223 3.79 5.39 6.31
CA ASP A 223 4.06 5.49 4.88
C ASP A 223 2.97 4.86 4.01
N VAL A 224 2.35 3.77 4.49
CA VAL A 224 1.20 3.13 3.83
C VAL A 224 -0.06 3.96 4.00
N ILE A 225 -0.29 4.54 5.19
CA ILE A 225 -1.42 5.46 5.40
C ILE A 225 -1.30 6.65 4.43
N ASP A 226 -0.12 7.26 4.35
CA ASP A 226 0.10 8.43 3.49
C ASP A 226 -0.08 8.10 1.99
N ALA A 227 0.39 6.94 1.54
CA ALA A 227 0.18 6.49 0.16
C ALA A 227 -1.32 6.25 -0.15
N ALA A 228 -2.04 5.60 0.76
CA ALA A 228 -3.48 5.35 0.62
C ALA A 228 -4.28 6.66 0.64
N HIS A 229 -4.01 7.54 1.61
CA HIS A 229 -4.71 8.81 1.80
C HIS A 229 -4.50 9.78 0.64
N ARG A 230 -3.27 9.88 0.08
CA ARG A 230 -3.01 10.66 -1.14
C ARG A 230 -3.92 10.23 -2.28
N ASN A 231 -4.20 8.94 -2.38
CA ASN A 231 -5.08 8.35 -3.38
C ASN A 231 -6.56 8.30 -2.96
N GLY A 232 -6.91 8.88 -1.81
CA GLY A 232 -8.28 8.94 -1.29
C GLY A 232 -8.85 7.58 -0.88
N VAL A 233 -7.99 6.64 -0.49
CA VAL A 233 -8.38 5.31 -0.01
C VAL A 233 -8.22 5.25 1.51
N PRO A 234 -9.30 5.05 2.27
CA PRO A 234 -9.22 4.85 3.70
C PRO A 234 -8.49 3.55 4.02
N ILE A 235 -7.68 3.57 5.10
CA ILE A 235 -6.92 2.42 5.56
C ILE A 235 -7.31 2.02 6.98
N TYR A 236 -7.47 0.72 7.20
CA TYR A 236 -7.89 0.15 8.48
C TYR A 236 -6.77 -0.68 9.11
N GLY A 237 -6.61 -0.58 10.42
CA GLY A 237 -5.86 -1.55 11.20
C GLY A 237 -6.66 -2.85 11.39
N THR A 238 -6.03 -3.88 11.95
CA THR A 238 -6.66 -5.18 12.18
C THR A 238 -6.78 -5.48 13.66
N LEU A 239 -8.01 -5.69 14.14
CA LEU A 239 -8.31 -6.37 15.40
C LEU A 239 -8.32 -7.87 15.13
N PHE A 240 -7.32 -8.56 15.66
CA PHE A 240 -7.09 -9.96 15.31
C PHE A 240 -7.24 -10.89 16.51
N TYR A 241 -8.25 -11.77 16.46
CA TYR A 241 -8.49 -12.82 17.42
C TYR A 241 -8.30 -14.17 16.74
N ASN A 242 -7.37 -14.96 17.26
CA ASN A 242 -6.92 -16.19 16.62
C ASN A 242 -8.04 -17.22 16.44
N TRP A 243 -7.91 -18.05 15.44
CA TRP A 243 -8.64 -19.32 15.38
C TRP A 243 -8.21 -20.22 16.51
N SER A 244 -8.87 -20.13 17.64
CA SER A 244 -8.49 -20.80 18.88
C SER A 244 -9.72 -21.09 19.74
N SER A 245 -9.58 -22.08 20.63
CA SER A 245 -10.51 -22.34 21.71
C SER A 245 -9.78 -22.31 23.07
N SER A 246 -8.54 -21.85 23.13
CA SER A 246 -7.79 -21.75 24.37
C SER A 246 -8.43 -20.73 25.32
N ILE A 247 -8.41 -21.02 26.62
CA ILE A 247 -8.95 -20.09 27.63
C ILE A 247 -8.28 -18.72 27.53
N LYS A 248 -6.98 -18.67 27.31
CA LYS A 248 -6.22 -17.43 27.16
C LYS A 248 -6.75 -16.55 26.02
N ASP A 249 -7.04 -17.14 24.84
CA ASP A 249 -7.55 -16.38 23.72
C ASP A 249 -9.02 -15.96 23.93
N GLN A 250 -9.82 -16.82 24.60
CA GLN A 250 -11.17 -16.46 24.99
C GLN A 250 -11.19 -15.29 25.98
N GLU A 251 -10.31 -15.31 27.00
CA GLU A 251 -10.14 -14.21 27.95
C GLU A 251 -9.68 -12.94 27.25
N HIS A 252 -8.73 -13.02 26.33
CA HIS A 252 -8.24 -11.88 25.56
C HIS A 252 -9.37 -11.22 24.75
N PHE A 253 -10.25 -11.99 24.11
CA PHE A 253 -11.41 -11.44 23.42
C PHE A 253 -12.43 -10.84 24.42
N ALA A 254 -12.72 -11.53 25.52
CA ALA A 254 -13.66 -11.05 26.52
C ALA A 254 -13.18 -9.75 27.21
N GLU A 255 -11.87 -9.59 27.42
CA GLU A 255 -11.27 -8.36 27.94
C GLU A 255 -11.50 -7.15 27.04
N THR A 256 -11.51 -7.33 25.72
CA THR A 256 -11.85 -6.25 24.78
C THR A 256 -13.21 -5.63 25.08
N LEU A 257 -14.16 -6.48 25.50
CA LEU A 257 -15.54 -6.12 25.75
C LEU A 257 -15.84 -5.80 27.22
N LYS A 258 -14.80 -5.58 28.02
CA LYS A 258 -14.96 -5.18 29.42
C LYS A 258 -15.51 -3.77 29.50
N GLU A 259 -16.61 -3.60 30.22
CA GLU A 259 -17.24 -2.31 30.49
C GLU A 259 -16.59 -1.57 31.64
N ASP A 260 -16.74 -0.24 31.69
CA ASP A 260 -16.32 0.59 32.83
C ASP A 260 -17.00 0.16 34.14
N SER A 261 -18.28 -0.20 34.05
CA SER A 261 -19.06 -0.88 35.09
C SER A 261 -20.09 -1.79 34.45
N GLU A 262 -20.48 -2.84 35.13
CA GLU A 262 -21.42 -3.82 34.60
C GLU A 262 -22.73 -3.17 34.08
N GLY A 263 -23.07 -3.43 32.83
CA GLY A 263 -24.25 -2.90 32.14
C GLY A 263 -24.18 -1.44 31.72
N SER A 264 -23.02 -0.78 31.86
CA SER A 264 -22.87 0.62 31.44
C SER A 264 -22.88 0.82 29.94
N LYS A 265 -22.57 -0.23 29.16
CA LYS A 265 -22.39 -0.17 27.68
C LYS A 265 -21.32 0.86 27.24
N THR A 266 -20.36 1.15 28.11
CA THR A 266 -19.21 2.01 27.85
C THR A 266 -17.92 1.21 28.01
N PHE A 267 -16.99 1.34 27.06
CA PHE A 267 -15.88 0.43 26.90
C PHE A 267 -14.55 1.19 26.86
N PRO A 268 -13.63 0.97 27.81
CA PRO A 268 -12.34 1.68 27.82
C PRO A 268 -11.49 1.35 26.60
N ILE A 269 -11.48 0.11 26.13
CA ILE A 269 -10.71 -0.28 24.92
C ILE A 269 -11.28 0.39 23.68
N ALA A 270 -12.62 0.51 23.53
CA ALA A 270 -13.23 1.23 22.43
C ALA A 270 -12.74 2.68 22.34
N ARG A 271 -12.67 3.39 23.48
CA ARG A 271 -12.13 4.75 23.50
C ARG A 271 -10.67 4.80 23.05
N LYS A 272 -9.84 3.89 23.56
CA LYS A 272 -8.43 3.80 23.19
C LYS A 272 -8.22 3.50 21.70
N LEU A 273 -9.04 2.66 21.10
CA LEU A 273 -8.98 2.38 19.67
C LEU A 273 -9.27 3.65 18.83
N VAL A 274 -10.24 4.45 19.23
CA VAL A 274 -10.53 5.73 18.54
C VAL A 274 -9.39 6.73 18.74
N GLU A 275 -8.87 6.87 19.96
CA GLU A 275 -7.75 7.75 20.27
C GLU A 275 -6.50 7.35 19.47
N LEU A 276 -6.26 6.04 19.35
CA LEU A 276 -5.15 5.46 18.59
C LEU A 276 -5.27 5.79 17.09
N ALA A 277 -6.43 5.51 16.50
CA ALA A 277 -6.70 5.80 15.09
C ALA A 277 -6.53 7.31 14.79
N LYS A 278 -7.09 8.16 15.64
CA LYS A 278 -6.96 9.61 15.51
C LYS A 278 -5.53 10.10 15.64
N TYR A 279 -4.74 9.50 16.53
CA TYR A 279 -3.36 9.93 16.78
C TYR A 279 -2.42 9.54 15.65
N TYR A 280 -2.50 8.30 15.17
CA TYR A 280 -1.67 7.80 14.09
C TYR A 280 -2.22 8.14 12.68
N GLY A 281 -3.50 8.54 12.58
CA GLY A 281 -4.08 9.08 11.37
C GLY A 281 -4.67 8.03 10.41
N PHE A 282 -5.29 6.96 10.89
CA PHE A 282 -5.95 5.95 10.06
C PHE A 282 -7.46 5.84 10.35
N ASP A 283 -8.25 5.15 9.51
CA ASP A 283 -9.68 5.41 9.36
C ASP A 283 -10.59 4.40 10.05
N GLY A 284 -10.06 3.35 10.65
CA GLY A 284 -10.89 2.35 11.29
C GLY A 284 -10.24 1.00 11.45
N TYR A 285 -11.07 -0.05 11.59
CA TYR A 285 -10.58 -1.40 11.89
C TYR A 285 -11.33 -2.47 11.10
N PHE A 286 -10.57 -3.48 10.69
CA PHE A 286 -11.10 -4.78 10.28
C PHE A 286 -11.11 -5.71 11.50
N ILE A 287 -12.21 -6.43 11.71
CA ILE A 287 -12.34 -7.34 12.85
C ILE A 287 -12.30 -8.77 12.37
N ASN A 288 -11.22 -9.47 12.73
CA ASN A 288 -11.06 -10.90 12.53
C ASN A 288 -11.29 -11.64 13.85
N GLN A 289 -12.55 -12.01 14.11
CA GLN A 289 -12.92 -12.73 15.34
C GLN A 289 -13.12 -14.22 15.04
N GLU A 290 -12.10 -15.05 15.32
CA GLU A 290 -12.11 -16.49 15.08
C GLU A 290 -11.94 -17.32 16.36
N THR A 291 -11.90 -16.68 17.52
CA THR A 291 -11.86 -17.39 18.81
C THR A 291 -13.25 -17.91 19.17
N THR A 292 -13.34 -19.10 19.73
CA THR A 292 -14.61 -19.73 20.15
C THR A 292 -14.49 -20.36 21.54
N GLY A 293 -15.60 -20.64 22.17
CA GLY A 293 -15.73 -21.30 23.45
C GLY A 293 -16.67 -20.58 24.41
N ASN A 294 -16.88 -21.18 25.56
CA ASN A 294 -17.93 -20.77 26.51
C ASN A 294 -17.84 -19.30 26.98
N LEU A 295 -16.66 -18.70 26.95
CA LEU A 295 -16.48 -17.29 27.30
C LEU A 295 -16.80 -16.36 26.12
N VAL A 296 -16.75 -16.84 24.88
CA VAL A 296 -16.94 -16.05 23.66
C VAL A 296 -18.38 -16.14 23.14
N GLU A 297 -18.96 -17.32 23.15
CA GLU A 297 -20.28 -17.60 22.58
C GLU A 297 -21.37 -16.63 23.02
N PRO A 298 -21.48 -16.20 24.29
CA PRO A 298 -22.52 -15.28 24.72
C PRO A 298 -22.22 -13.80 24.41
N LEU A 299 -21.07 -13.46 23.80
CA LEU A 299 -20.59 -12.09 23.70
C LEU A 299 -21.02 -11.34 22.44
N GLY A 300 -21.74 -11.97 21.50
CA GLY A 300 -22.20 -11.31 20.28
C GLY A 300 -23.00 -10.02 20.53
N PRO A 301 -24.03 -10.03 21.41
CA PRO A 301 -24.74 -8.81 21.77
C PRO A 301 -23.85 -7.72 22.36
N LYS A 302 -22.92 -8.10 23.24
CA LYS A 302 -21.98 -7.14 23.86
C LYS A 302 -20.98 -6.57 22.87
N LEU A 303 -20.52 -7.38 21.93
CA LEU A 303 -19.67 -6.91 20.84
C LEU A 303 -20.40 -5.88 19.98
N ARG A 304 -21.68 -6.12 19.68
CA ARG A 304 -22.50 -5.14 18.95
C ARG A 304 -22.62 -3.81 19.71
N ASP A 305 -22.86 -3.85 21.03
CA ASP A 305 -22.88 -2.65 21.88
C ASP A 305 -21.50 -1.93 21.86
N PHE A 306 -20.40 -2.69 21.91
CA PHE A 306 -19.04 -2.16 21.79
C PHE A 306 -18.81 -1.40 20.46
N LEU A 307 -19.26 -1.96 19.33
CA LEU A 307 -19.12 -1.34 18.02
C LEU A 307 -19.90 -0.03 17.93
N LEU A 308 -21.15 -0.03 18.39
CA LEU A 308 -22.01 1.17 18.41
C LEU A 308 -21.41 2.25 19.31
N TYR A 309 -20.98 1.90 20.54
CA TYR A 309 -20.34 2.83 21.45
C TYR A 309 -19.06 3.43 20.87
N THR A 310 -18.23 2.62 20.21
CA THR A 310 -16.99 3.11 19.58
C THR A 310 -17.30 4.19 18.56
N LYS A 311 -18.33 4.00 17.73
CA LYS A 311 -18.72 4.99 16.72
C LYS A 311 -19.29 6.26 17.34
N GLU A 312 -20.08 6.14 18.40
CA GLU A 312 -20.58 7.29 19.15
C GLU A 312 -19.43 8.11 19.75
N TYR A 313 -18.48 7.42 20.39
CA TYR A 313 -17.29 8.07 20.94
C TYR A 313 -16.44 8.74 19.85
N ALA A 314 -16.23 8.08 18.72
CA ALA A 314 -15.52 8.63 17.58
C ALA A 314 -16.16 9.92 17.05
N LYS A 315 -17.47 9.96 16.95
CA LYS A 315 -18.23 11.17 16.58
C LYS A 315 -18.04 12.29 17.60
N SER A 316 -18.02 11.98 18.90
CA SER A 316 -17.80 12.97 19.96
C SER A 316 -16.43 13.65 19.84
N LEU A 317 -15.43 12.95 19.30
CA LEU A 317 -14.09 13.47 19.02
C LEU A 317 -13.96 14.14 17.63
N ASN A 318 -15.05 14.24 16.86
CA ASN A 318 -15.05 14.67 15.45
C ASN A 318 -14.04 13.87 14.61
N TYR A 319 -13.94 12.56 14.87
CA TYR A 319 -13.08 11.63 14.16
C TYR A 319 -13.84 10.33 13.90
N PRO A 320 -14.78 10.31 12.95
CA PRO A 320 -15.55 9.12 12.65
C PRO A 320 -14.63 8.00 12.14
N ILE A 321 -14.80 6.81 12.69
CA ILE A 321 -14.09 5.61 12.23
C ILE A 321 -15.04 4.62 11.57
N LYS A 322 -14.46 3.70 10.77
CA LYS A 322 -15.15 2.65 10.05
C LYS A 322 -14.82 1.27 10.61
N TYR A 323 -15.77 0.37 10.50
CA TYR A 323 -15.55 -1.04 10.79
C TYR A 323 -15.86 -1.91 9.57
N SER A 324 -14.99 -2.88 9.30
CA SER A 324 -15.26 -4.00 8.41
C SER A 324 -15.28 -5.29 9.23
N TRP A 325 -16.32 -6.10 9.04
CA TRP A 325 -16.55 -7.32 9.81
C TRP A 325 -16.29 -8.57 8.97
N TYR A 326 -15.54 -9.52 9.53
CA TYR A 326 -15.35 -10.83 8.90
C TYR A 326 -16.39 -11.84 9.38
N ASP A 327 -16.92 -12.61 8.45
CA ASP A 327 -17.87 -13.70 8.63
C ASP A 327 -17.23 -14.90 9.37
N ALA A 328 -16.91 -14.74 10.63
CA ALA A 328 -16.31 -15.78 11.45
C ALA A 328 -17.00 -16.00 12.80
N MET A 329 -17.93 -15.11 13.18
CA MET A 329 -18.68 -15.23 14.44
C MET A 329 -20.16 -14.98 14.20
N THR A 330 -20.98 -15.83 14.81
CA THR A 330 -22.43 -15.62 14.89
C THR A 330 -22.79 -14.78 16.11
N TYR A 331 -24.00 -14.26 16.10
CA TYR A 331 -24.49 -13.40 17.18
C TYR A 331 -24.73 -14.17 18.49
N GLU A 332 -25.08 -15.46 18.42
CA GLU A 332 -25.51 -16.25 19.59
C GLU A 332 -24.63 -17.47 19.89
N TYR A 333 -23.89 -18.00 18.91
CA TYR A 333 -23.25 -19.32 19.01
C TYR A 333 -21.73 -19.33 18.83
N GLY A 334 -21.09 -18.17 18.80
CA GLY A 334 -19.64 -18.10 18.62
C GLY A 334 -19.17 -18.29 17.18
N ARG A 335 -18.03 -18.98 16.97
CA ARG A 335 -17.41 -19.10 15.66
C ARG A 335 -18.19 -20.00 14.72
N TYR A 336 -18.60 -19.43 13.59
CA TYR A 336 -19.19 -20.13 12.48
C TYR A 336 -19.08 -19.27 11.20
N HIS A 337 -18.75 -19.88 10.09
CA HIS A 337 -18.72 -19.20 8.78
C HIS A 337 -20.03 -19.51 8.02
N GLU A 338 -20.85 -18.51 7.87
CA GLU A 338 -22.09 -18.63 7.11
C GLU A 338 -21.83 -18.52 5.60
N ASN A 339 -20.69 -17.98 5.21
CA ASN A 339 -20.27 -17.62 3.84
C ASN A 339 -21.25 -16.62 3.16
N ALA A 340 -22.10 -16.02 3.95
CA ALA A 340 -23.15 -15.09 3.55
C ALA A 340 -23.47 -14.12 4.69
N LEU A 341 -24.06 -13.01 4.37
CA LEU A 341 -24.83 -12.23 5.35
C LEU A 341 -26.19 -12.92 5.53
N GLY A 342 -26.43 -13.55 6.68
CA GLY A 342 -27.58 -14.40 6.92
C GLY A 342 -28.16 -14.31 8.33
N GLU A 343 -28.93 -15.33 8.74
CA GLU A 343 -29.70 -15.28 9.99
C GLU A 343 -28.83 -15.27 11.25
N TYR A 344 -27.60 -15.80 11.19
CA TYR A 344 -26.74 -15.92 12.37
C TYR A 344 -25.81 -14.72 12.59
N ASN A 345 -25.64 -13.84 11.57
CA ASN A 345 -24.65 -12.76 11.63
C ASN A 345 -25.20 -11.38 11.23
N TYR A 346 -26.43 -11.26 10.72
CA TYR A 346 -27.01 -9.98 10.27
C TYR A 346 -27.03 -8.90 11.37
N ASN A 347 -27.10 -9.30 12.64
CA ASN A 347 -27.15 -8.38 13.78
C ASN A 347 -25.95 -7.42 13.82
N PHE A 348 -24.77 -7.85 13.33
CA PHE A 348 -23.60 -6.99 13.24
C PHE A 348 -23.73 -5.93 12.16
N MET A 349 -24.56 -6.17 11.14
CA MET A 349 -24.84 -5.22 10.06
C MET A 349 -26.09 -4.38 10.29
N GLN A 350 -27.03 -4.85 11.14
CA GLN A 350 -28.33 -4.20 11.32
C GLN A 350 -28.19 -2.83 11.99
N PRO A 351 -28.69 -1.75 11.36
CA PRO A 351 -28.66 -0.42 11.94
C PRO A 351 -29.42 -0.32 13.27
N GLU A 352 -28.93 0.53 14.17
CA GLU A 352 -29.63 0.91 15.38
C GLU A 352 -29.61 2.43 15.56
N ASN A 353 -30.76 3.05 15.75
CA ASN A 353 -30.91 4.49 15.89
C ASN A 353 -30.24 5.31 14.75
N GLY A 354 -30.19 4.74 13.55
CA GLY A 354 -29.57 5.35 12.37
C GLY A 354 -28.05 5.16 12.29
N GLU A 355 -27.46 4.40 13.22
CA GLU A 355 -26.05 4.04 13.19
C GLU A 355 -25.86 2.59 12.77
N ASN A 356 -24.84 2.34 11.96
CA ASN A 356 -24.43 1.00 11.54
C ASN A 356 -23.34 0.49 12.50
N PRO A 357 -23.51 -0.67 13.15
CA PRO A 357 -22.44 -1.23 13.98
C PRO A 357 -21.15 -1.43 13.17
N VAL A 358 -21.27 -2.00 11.96
CA VAL A 358 -20.17 -2.10 11.00
C VAL A 358 -20.58 -1.51 9.65
N ASP A 359 -19.58 -1.02 8.89
CA ASP A 359 -19.81 -0.36 7.60
C ASP A 359 -19.86 -1.37 6.46
N THR A 360 -19.01 -2.40 6.50
CA THR A 360 -18.94 -3.47 5.50
C THR A 360 -18.86 -4.84 6.17
N PHE A 361 -19.34 -5.85 5.46
CA PHE A 361 -19.31 -7.24 5.86
C PHE A 361 -18.50 -8.04 4.85
N PHE A 362 -17.44 -8.69 5.30
CA PHE A 362 -16.60 -9.54 4.48
C PHE A 362 -17.04 -11.00 4.63
N ALA A 363 -17.79 -11.51 3.67
CA ALA A 363 -18.21 -12.92 3.64
C ALA A 363 -17.00 -13.85 3.46
N ASN A 364 -17.02 -14.98 4.12
CA ASN A 364 -15.98 -16.00 3.96
C ASN A 364 -16.00 -16.54 2.51
N PHE A 365 -15.09 -17.39 2.16
CA PHE A 365 -14.67 -17.69 0.79
C PHE A 365 -15.40 -18.84 0.08
N ASN A 366 -16.28 -19.58 0.79
CA ASN A 366 -17.01 -20.72 0.24
C ASN A 366 -18.46 -20.34 -0.14
N TRP A 367 -18.59 -19.19 -0.78
CA TRP A 367 -19.89 -18.73 -1.28
C TRP A 367 -20.15 -19.23 -2.71
N GLY A 368 -21.42 -19.43 -3.02
CA GLY A 368 -21.94 -19.67 -4.34
C GLY A 368 -23.14 -18.78 -4.61
N LYS A 369 -23.94 -19.13 -5.62
CA LYS A 369 -25.11 -18.32 -6.00
C LYS A 369 -26.15 -18.20 -4.87
N SER A 370 -26.35 -19.26 -4.10
CA SER A 370 -27.28 -19.28 -2.95
C SER A 370 -26.88 -18.30 -1.87
N GLU A 371 -25.60 -18.27 -1.50
CA GLU A 371 -25.04 -17.37 -0.49
C GLU A 371 -25.07 -15.90 -0.94
N VAL A 372 -24.80 -15.66 -2.23
CA VAL A 372 -24.94 -14.33 -2.84
C VAL A 372 -26.39 -13.85 -2.81
N ASP A 373 -27.34 -14.69 -3.26
CA ASP A 373 -28.78 -14.37 -3.26
C ASP A 373 -29.27 -14.13 -1.82
N TYR A 374 -28.84 -14.94 -0.87
CA TYR A 374 -29.19 -14.82 0.54
C TYR A 374 -28.65 -13.52 1.14
N SER A 375 -27.38 -13.20 0.89
CA SER A 375 -26.75 -11.97 1.35
C SER A 375 -27.49 -10.72 0.83
N ILE A 376 -27.87 -10.71 -0.45
CA ILE A 376 -28.62 -9.60 -1.05
C ILE A 376 -29.99 -9.43 -0.39
N SER A 377 -30.72 -10.55 -0.18
CA SER A 377 -32.05 -10.50 0.46
C SER A 377 -31.96 -10.06 1.91
N THR A 378 -31.00 -10.56 2.66
CA THR A 378 -30.78 -10.19 4.06
C THR A 378 -30.38 -8.72 4.19
N ALA A 379 -29.43 -8.23 3.36
CA ALA A 379 -29.04 -6.82 3.36
C ALA A 379 -30.25 -5.90 3.12
N LYS A 380 -31.08 -6.21 2.11
CA LYS A 380 -32.30 -5.44 1.82
C LYS A 380 -33.30 -5.51 2.99
N TRP A 381 -33.44 -6.68 3.61
CA TRP A 381 -34.37 -6.86 4.73
C TRP A 381 -33.99 -6.01 5.95
N ILE A 382 -32.70 -5.91 6.26
CA ILE A 382 -32.20 -5.03 7.34
C ILE A 382 -31.96 -3.58 6.90
N HIS A 383 -32.44 -3.16 5.73
CA HIS A 383 -32.31 -1.82 5.16
C HIS A 383 -30.86 -1.40 4.93
N ARG A 384 -29.99 -2.33 4.52
CA ARG A 384 -28.61 -2.06 4.10
C ARG A 384 -28.47 -2.19 2.58
N ASN A 385 -27.46 -1.51 2.05
CA ASN A 385 -27.08 -1.66 0.65
C ASN A 385 -26.41 -3.04 0.44
N PRO A 386 -26.84 -3.87 -0.52
CA PRO A 386 -26.16 -5.12 -0.86
C PRO A 386 -24.66 -4.96 -1.15
N TYR A 387 -24.23 -3.81 -1.68
CA TYR A 387 -22.83 -3.49 -1.90
C TYR A 387 -22.04 -3.14 -0.63
N ASP A 388 -22.64 -3.19 0.55
CA ASP A 388 -21.91 -3.20 1.82
C ASP A 388 -21.46 -4.62 2.21
N VAL A 389 -21.88 -5.65 1.47
CA VAL A 389 -21.43 -7.04 1.59
C VAL A 389 -20.37 -7.31 0.53
N LEU A 390 -19.22 -7.82 0.97
CA LEU A 390 -18.07 -8.15 0.14
C LEU A 390 -17.93 -9.67 0.06
N ALA A 391 -18.04 -10.23 -1.13
CA ALA A 391 -17.74 -11.64 -1.36
C ALA A 391 -16.22 -11.85 -1.32
N GLY A 392 -15.75 -12.65 -0.37
CA GLY A 392 -14.32 -12.88 -0.14
C GLY A 392 -13.68 -13.70 -1.24
N LEU A 393 -12.54 -13.23 -1.76
CA LEU A 393 -11.67 -13.95 -2.70
C LEU A 393 -10.36 -14.32 -2.02
N GLU A 394 -10.04 -15.60 -2.01
CA GLU A 394 -8.81 -16.13 -1.44
C GLU A 394 -7.68 -16.14 -2.47
N LEU A 395 -6.89 -15.09 -2.48
CA LEU A 395 -5.84 -14.91 -3.47
C LEU A 395 -4.53 -15.59 -3.09
N GLN A 396 -4.27 -15.77 -1.80
CA GLN A 396 -3.04 -16.37 -1.31
C GLN A 396 -2.91 -17.84 -1.74
N LYS A 397 -3.97 -18.62 -1.53
CA LYS A 397 -4.02 -20.03 -1.90
C LYS A 397 -4.18 -20.21 -3.41
N GLY A 398 -4.99 -19.37 -4.04
CA GLY A 398 -5.27 -19.44 -5.47
C GLY A 398 -4.14 -18.93 -6.36
N GLY A 399 -3.16 -18.21 -5.81
CA GLY A 399 -2.05 -17.67 -6.60
C GLY A 399 -2.44 -16.41 -7.39
N SER A 400 -3.06 -15.43 -6.72
CA SER A 400 -3.45 -14.15 -7.29
C SER A 400 -4.48 -14.29 -8.43
N TYR A 401 -4.23 -13.80 -9.64
CA TYR A 401 -5.13 -13.90 -10.80
C TYR A 401 -5.32 -15.33 -11.36
N LYS A 402 -4.67 -16.34 -10.76
CA LYS A 402 -4.92 -17.76 -11.02
C LYS A 402 -6.01 -18.35 -10.12
N THR A 403 -6.53 -17.56 -9.19
CA THR A 403 -7.60 -17.99 -8.29
C THR A 403 -8.85 -18.35 -9.09
N ASN A 404 -9.37 -19.53 -8.81
CA ASN A 404 -10.65 -19.97 -9.40
C ASN A 404 -11.80 -19.27 -8.68
N VAL A 405 -12.61 -18.53 -9.42
CA VAL A 405 -13.77 -17.78 -8.89
C VAL A 405 -15.01 -18.18 -9.68
N ASP A 406 -16.09 -18.51 -9.00
CA ASP A 406 -17.39 -18.72 -9.65
C ASP A 406 -18.04 -17.38 -10.00
N TRP A 407 -17.57 -16.80 -11.11
CA TRP A 407 -18.11 -15.52 -11.60
C TRP A 407 -19.59 -15.57 -11.91
N ASN A 408 -20.15 -16.74 -12.30
CA ASN A 408 -21.58 -16.90 -12.59
C ASN A 408 -22.45 -16.77 -11.33
N ALA A 409 -21.89 -17.02 -10.16
CA ALA A 409 -22.59 -16.85 -8.89
C ALA A 409 -22.78 -15.35 -8.53
N ILE A 410 -21.80 -14.51 -8.86
CA ILE A 410 -21.76 -13.12 -8.39
C ILE A 410 -22.06 -12.08 -9.47
N LEU A 411 -22.01 -12.43 -10.74
CA LEU A 411 -22.36 -11.53 -11.84
C LEU A 411 -23.84 -11.70 -12.23
N ASP A 412 -24.46 -10.59 -12.65
CA ASP A 412 -25.81 -10.61 -13.24
C ASP A 412 -25.75 -10.98 -14.75
N GLU A 413 -26.91 -10.98 -15.39
CA GLU A 413 -27.05 -11.27 -16.84
C GLU A 413 -26.33 -10.26 -17.75
N HIS A 414 -25.94 -9.10 -17.22
CA HIS A 414 -25.19 -8.06 -17.93
C HIS A 414 -23.70 -8.08 -17.60
N GLY A 415 -23.24 -9.06 -16.82
CA GLY A 415 -21.84 -9.18 -16.38
C GLY A 415 -21.45 -8.21 -15.25
N LYS A 416 -22.41 -7.58 -14.57
CA LYS A 416 -22.16 -6.65 -13.47
C LYS A 416 -22.15 -7.36 -12.12
N LEU A 417 -21.28 -6.91 -11.23
CA LEU A 417 -21.27 -7.40 -9.85
C LEU A 417 -22.60 -7.16 -9.15
N ARG A 418 -23.07 -8.14 -8.40
CA ARG A 418 -24.29 -8.10 -7.57
C ARG A 418 -24.01 -7.80 -6.11
N LEU A 419 -22.77 -8.03 -5.66
CA LEU A 419 -22.17 -7.67 -4.38
C LEU A 419 -20.82 -7.01 -4.64
N SER A 420 -20.22 -6.46 -3.61
CA SER A 420 -18.82 -5.99 -3.62
C SER A 420 -17.84 -7.15 -3.50
N LEU A 421 -16.53 -6.87 -3.64
CA LEU A 421 -15.48 -7.87 -3.53
C LEU A 421 -14.55 -7.58 -2.34
N GLY A 422 -14.20 -8.63 -1.61
CA GLY A 422 -13.17 -8.62 -0.59
C GLY A 422 -11.95 -9.41 -1.05
N LEU A 423 -10.82 -8.76 -1.24
CA LEU A 423 -9.58 -9.38 -1.72
C LEU A 423 -8.70 -9.75 -0.53
N TYR A 424 -8.51 -11.05 -0.30
CA TYR A 424 -7.61 -11.51 0.74
C TYR A 424 -6.21 -11.79 0.18
N ALA A 425 -5.19 -11.11 0.73
CA ALA A 425 -3.78 -11.23 0.39
C ALA A 425 -3.44 -10.94 -1.10
N PRO A 426 -3.84 -9.79 -1.67
CA PRO A 426 -3.42 -9.42 -3.03
C PRO A 426 -1.89 -9.24 -3.14
N ASP A 427 -1.19 -8.95 -2.04
CA ASP A 427 0.27 -8.90 -1.96
C ASP A 427 0.98 -10.20 -2.34
N THR A 428 0.25 -11.32 -2.45
CA THR A 428 0.74 -12.60 -3.00
C THR A 428 1.39 -12.43 -4.38
N ILE A 429 0.99 -11.39 -5.11
CA ILE A 429 1.55 -11.02 -6.42
C ILE A 429 3.06 -10.76 -6.37
N THR A 430 3.58 -10.27 -5.24
CA THR A 430 5.04 -10.07 -5.04
C THR A 430 5.85 -11.36 -5.12
N GLY A 431 5.20 -12.50 -4.90
CA GLY A 431 5.79 -13.83 -5.05
C GLY A 431 5.87 -14.34 -6.50
N LEU A 432 5.08 -13.76 -7.41
CA LEU A 432 5.07 -14.12 -8.82
C LEU A 432 6.21 -13.44 -9.58
N GLY A 433 6.57 -12.22 -9.21
CA GLY A 433 7.72 -11.51 -9.75
C GLY A 433 9.03 -11.90 -9.08
N LYS A 434 10.11 -12.05 -9.87
CA LYS A 434 11.46 -12.32 -9.34
C LYS A 434 12.15 -11.06 -8.81
N THR A 435 11.74 -9.90 -9.29
CA THR A 435 12.31 -8.57 -8.98
C THR A 435 11.20 -7.60 -8.57
N GLY A 436 11.56 -6.45 -8.00
CA GLY A 436 10.62 -5.36 -7.73
C GLY A 436 9.91 -4.86 -9.01
N GLU A 437 10.61 -4.85 -10.14
CA GLU A 437 10.03 -4.53 -11.46
C GLU A 437 9.06 -5.61 -11.94
N GLY A 438 9.41 -6.89 -11.73
CA GLY A 438 8.64 -8.03 -12.24
C GLY A 438 7.25 -8.17 -11.65
N TYR A 439 7.01 -7.77 -10.41
CA TYR A 439 5.67 -7.91 -9.83
C TYR A 439 4.67 -6.91 -10.41
N HIS A 440 5.09 -5.73 -10.88
CA HIS A 440 4.19 -4.76 -11.53
C HIS A 440 3.51 -5.34 -12.77
N THR A 441 4.23 -6.12 -13.58
CA THR A 441 3.61 -6.80 -14.72
C THR A 441 2.51 -7.78 -14.29
N HIS A 442 2.71 -8.48 -13.18
CA HIS A 442 1.68 -9.37 -12.63
C HIS A 442 0.54 -8.58 -11.98
N GLU A 443 0.83 -7.43 -11.40
CA GLU A 443 -0.16 -6.53 -10.83
C GLU A 443 -1.05 -5.95 -11.93
N ASP A 444 -0.47 -5.53 -13.06
CA ASP A 444 -1.23 -5.14 -14.26
C ASP A 444 -2.21 -6.24 -14.69
N LEU A 445 -1.75 -7.50 -14.80
CA LEU A 445 -2.61 -8.64 -15.14
C LEU A 445 -3.74 -8.86 -14.13
N PHE A 446 -3.46 -8.69 -12.85
CA PHE A 446 -4.46 -8.83 -11.78
C PHE A 446 -5.55 -7.74 -11.89
N TRP A 447 -5.14 -6.48 -12.06
CA TRP A 447 -6.07 -5.35 -12.05
C TRP A 447 -6.75 -5.11 -13.38
N THR A 448 -6.06 -5.27 -14.52
CA THR A 448 -6.61 -4.96 -15.85
C THR A 448 -6.93 -6.20 -16.70
N GLY A 449 -6.59 -7.39 -16.21
CA GLY A 449 -6.80 -8.63 -16.94
C GLY A 449 -5.78 -8.86 -18.05
N PHE A 450 -5.94 -9.97 -18.77
CA PHE A 450 -4.95 -10.43 -19.75
C PHE A 450 -4.85 -9.58 -21.02
N GLN A 451 -5.84 -8.72 -21.28
CA GLN A 451 -5.77 -7.79 -22.41
C GLN A 451 -4.98 -6.52 -22.06
N GLY A 452 -4.76 -6.25 -20.77
CA GLY A 452 -4.09 -5.05 -20.31
C GLY A 452 -4.82 -3.74 -20.65
N ASP A 453 -6.10 -3.83 -21.01
CA ASP A 453 -6.93 -2.71 -21.43
C ASP A 453 -8.19 -2.67 -20.55
N PRO A 454 -8.34 -1.66 -19.68
CA PRO A 454 -9.47 -1.58 -18.73
C PRO A 454 -10.83 -1.35 -19.42
N THR A 455 -10.85 -1.06 -20.72
CA THR A 455 -12.10 -0.89 -21.47
C THR A 455 -12.65 -2.18 -22.05
N LYS A 456 -11.85 -3.23 -22.06
CA LYS A 456 -12.18 -4.51 -22.70
C LYS A 456 -12.51 -5.56 -21.67
N GLY A 457 -13.63 -6.26 -21.87
CA GLY A 457 -14.05 -7.36 -21.02
C GLY A 457 -13.06 -8.53 -21.09
N LYS A 458 -13.29 -9.51 -20.22
CA LYS A 458 -12.49 -10.74 -20.13
C LYS A 458 -12.54 -11.54 -21.45
N PRO A 459 -11.39 -11.95 -22.01
CA PRO A 459 -11.37 -12.89 -23.13
C PRO A 459 -12.08 -14.21 -22.78
N ALA A 460 -12.72 -14.83 -23.75
CA ALA A 460 -13.51 -16.05 -23.54
C ALA A 460 -12.68 -17.23 -23.01
N ASP A 461 -11.42 -17.31 -23.40
CA ASP A 461 -10.46 -18.36 -23.01
C ASP A 461 -9.74 -18.10 -21.66
N GLN A 462 -10.03 -16.97 -21.00
CA GLN A 462 -9.43 -16.62 -19.72
C GLN A 462 -10.43 -16.76 -18.58
N SER A 463 -9.94 -17.14 -17.39
CA SER A 463 -10.76 -17.28 -16.18
C SER A 463 -10.83 -16.00 -15.35
N TRP A 464 -9.80 -15.16 -15.40
CA TRP A 464 -9.69 -13.94 -14.61
C TRP A 464 -10.24 -12.71 -15.34
N TYR A 465 -11.09 -11.93 -14.68
CA TYR A 465 -11.72 -10.73 -15.27
C TYR A 465 -10.79 -9.52 -15.31
N GLY A 466 -9.91 -9.36 -14.32
CA GLY A 466 -9.31 -8.07 -14.01
C GLY A 466 -10.31 -7.17 -13.25
N MET A 467 -9.86 -6.56 -12.19
CA MET A 467 -10.74 -5.79 -11.29
C MET A 467 -11.32 -4.55 -11.96
N SER A 468 -10.58 -3.92 -12.87
CA SER A 468 -11.02 -2.77 -13.68
C SER A 468 -12.24 -3.05 -14.56
N ASN A 469 -12.51 -4.32 -14.86
CA ASN A 469 -13.69 -4.73 -15.61
C ASN A 469 -14.94 -4.88 -14.73
N LEU A 470 -14.77 -4.85 -13.42
CA LEU A 470 -15.83 -5.14 -12.46
C LEU A 470 -16.28 -3.90 -11.69
N VAL A 471 -15.40 -2.92 -11.46
CA VAL A 471 -15.66 -1.69 -10.73
C VAL A 471 -15.16 -0.46 -11.50
N VAL A 472 -15.75 0.70 -11.23
CA VAL A 472 -15.37 1.97 -11.86
C VAL A 472 -14.23 2.61 -11.07
N ASP A 473 -13.25 3.14 -11.78
CA ASP A 473 -12.12 3.87 -11.19
C ASP A 473 -12.55 5.20 -10.53
N LYS A 474 -11.79 5.61 -9.53
CA LYS A 474 -11.96 6.87 -8.80
C LYS A 474 -10.62 7.57 -8.69
N THR A 475 -10.61 8.89 -8.87
CA THR A 475 -9.40 9.70 -8.87
C THR A 475 -9.41 10.76 -7.77
N PRO A 476 -8.30 11.01 -7.07
CA PRO A 476 -8.15 12.13 -6.15
C PRO A 476 -7.76 13.44 -6.87
N ILE A 477 -7.49 13.41 -8.18
CA ILE A 477 -7.00 14.56 -8.96
C ILE A 477 -8.16 15.51 -9.26
N THR A 478 -8.46 16.39 -8.31
CA THR A 478 -9.65 17.26 -8.34
C THR A 478 -9.35 18.75 -8.16
N ASN A 479 -8.09 19.12 -8.05
CA ASN A 479 -7.66 20.52 -7.87
C ASN A 479 -6.67 20.95 -8.96
N ALA A 480 -6.33 22.23 -8.97
CA ALA A 480 -5.49 22.84 -10.00
C ALA A 480 -3.97 22.76 -9.70
N ASP A 481 -3.56 21.87 -8.81
CA ASP A 481 -2.15 21.69 -8.41
C ASP A 481 -1.71 20.22 -8.59
N PHE A 482 -2.12 19.62 -9.71
CA PHE A 482 -1.72 18.27 -10.06
C PHE A 482 -0.28 18.24 -10.58
N ASN A 483 0.55 17.42 -9.93
CA ASN A 483 1.92 17.16 -10.34
C ASN A 483 2.27 15.69 -10.07
N THR A 484 2.96 15.05 -11.00
CA THR A 484 3.44 13.67 -10.85
C THR A 484 4.71 13.43 -11.65
N SER A 485 5.65 12.72 -11.04
CA SER A 485 6.80 12.10 -11.70
C SER A 485 6.60 10.58 -11.87
N PHE A 486 5.36 10.09 -11.73
CA PHE A 486 4.99 8.68 -11.86
C PHE A 486 5.70 7.75 -10.86
N ASN A 487 6.18 8.29 -9.76
CA ASN A 487 6.95 7.56 -8.77
C ASN A 487 6.07 6.50 -8.07
N THR A 488 6.47 5.24 -8.17
CA THR A 488 5.78 4.10 -7.55
C THR A 488 6.04 3.98 -6.05
N GLY A 489 6.97 4.75 -5.50
CA GLY A 489 7.36 4.69 -4.08
C GLY A 489 8.52 3.73 -3.79
N HIS A 490 9.13 3.16 -4.81
CA HIS A 490 10.35 2.36 -4.73
C HIS A 490 11.17 2.46 -6.04
N GLY A 491 12.40 2.02 -6.02
CA GLY A 491 13.25 2.08 -7.21
C GLY A 491 14.63 1.45 -7.02
N LYS A 492 15.33 1.34 -8.14
CA LYS A 492 16.74 0.93 -8.22
C LYS A 492 17.68 2.11 -7.98
N HIS A 493 17.27 3.29 -8.42
CA HIS A 493 17.96 4.56 -8.34
C HIS A 493 16.98 5.66 -7.99
N TRP A 494 17.50 6.79 -7.49
CA TRP A 494 16.74 8.03 -7.41
C TRP A 494 17.30 9.06 -8.39
N PHE A 495 16.44 9.60 -9.23
CA PHE A 495 16.80 10.57 -10.24
C PHE A 495 16.36 11.98 -9.86
N VAL A 496 17.17 12.96 -10.28
CA VAL A 496 16.86 14.39 -10.22
C VAL A 496 17.27 15.01 -11.56
N ASP A 497 16.35 15.64 -12.25
CA ASP A 497 16.56 16.23 -13.57
C ASP A 497 17.23 15.25 -14.56
N GLY A 498 16.81 13.99 -14.54
CA GLY A 498 17.31 12.93 -15.41
C GLY A 498 18.67 12.34 -15.02
N LYS A 499 19.24 12.72 -13.87
CA LYS A 499 20.53 12.23 -13.38
C LYS A 499 20.34 11.44 -12.09
N ILE A 500 21.15 10.38 -11.92
CA ILE A 500 21.15 9.57 -10.70
C ILE A 500 21.73 10.40 -9.55
N SER A 501 20.92 10.62 -8.51
CA SER A 501 21.30 11.27 -7.25
C SER A 501 21.57 10.25 -6.15
N LYS A 502 20.85 9.12 -6.13
CA LYS A 502 21.15 7.97 -5.28
C LYS A 502 21.27 6.74 -6.17
N ASP A 503 22.41 6.08 -6.11
CA ASP A 503 22.66 4.80 -6.76
C ASP A 503 22.42 3.68 -5.74
N GLY A 504 21.43 2.83 -5.99
CA GLY A 504 21.05 1.74 -5.09
C GLY A 504 19.53 1.68 -4.83
N GLU A 505 19.10 0.50 -4.44
CA GLU A 505 17.69 0.19 -4.16
C GLU A 505 17.12 1.03 -3.01
N TRP A 506 15.83 1.31 -3.08
CA TRP A 506 15.11 2.04 -2.04
C TRP A 506 13.59 1.77 -2.12
N ASN A 507 12.91 2.01 -1.00
CA ASN A 507 11.45 2.12 -0.94
C ASN A 507 11.06 3.22 0.06
N TYR A 508 10.38 4.25 -0.45
CA TYR A 508 9.78 5.34 0.33
C TYR A 508 8.34 5.50 -0.14
N ARG A 509 7.42 4.63 0.34
CA ARG A 509 6.04 4.56 -0.16
C ARG A 509 5.26 5.86 0.06
N SER A 510 5.58 6.60 1.11
CA SER A 510 4.96 7.91 1.37
C SER A 510 5.20 8.97 0.28
N VAL A 511 6.21 8.78 -0.57
CA VAL A 511 6.49 9.66 -1.71
C VAL A 511 6.00 9.11 -3.05
N SER A 512 5.20 8.04 -3.04
CA SER A 512 4.53 7.57 -4.27
C SER A 512 3.66 8.69 -4.85
N GLY A 513 3.77 8.91 -6.16
CA GLY A 513 3.00 9.94 -6.87
C GLY A 513 1.64 9.44 -7.33
N TYR A 514 0.92 10.31 -8.05
CA TYR A 514 -0.27 9.90 -8.78
C TYR A 514 0.15 9.10 -10.01
N LEU A 515 -0.21 7.82 -10.04
CA LEU A 515 0.05 6.93 -11.18
C LEU A 515 -1.10 6.98 -12.17
N PRO A 516 -0.90 6.62 -13.46
CA PRO A 516 -1.97 6.67 -14.45
C PRO A 516 -3.22 5.91 -13.98
N THR A 517 -4.38 6.52 -14.14
CA THR A 517 -5.67 5.90 -13.80
C THR A 517 -5.88 4.65 -14.64
N TRP A 518 -5.52 4.74 -15.92
CA TRP A 518 -5.72 3.64 -16.87
C TRP A 518 -4.38 3.09 -17.33
N ARG A 519 -4.06 1.89 -16.92
CA ARG A 519 -2.85 1.14 -17.28
C ARG A 519 -3.23 -0.23 -17.83
N TRP A 520 -3.16 -0.47 -19.15
CA TRP A 520 -2.75 0.49 -20.14
C TRP A 520 -3.86 0.58 -21.20
N TRP A 521 -4.58 1.66 -21.24
CA TRP A 521 -5.60 1.87 -22.25
C TRP A 521 -4.96 2.51 -23.48
N VAL A 522 -4.72 1.68 -24.51
CA VAL A 522 -4.11 2.07 -25.76
C VAL A 522 -5.10 1.81 -26.89
N GLU A 523 -5.66 2.89 -27.46
CA GLU A 523 -6.43 2.82 -28.69
C GLU A 523 -5.46 2.94 -29.86
N HIS A 524 -5.56 2.07 -30.84
CA HIS A 524 -4.67 2.02 -31.98
C HIS A 524 -5.41 1.70 -33.28
N SER A 525 -4.82 2.05 -34.41
CA SER A 525 -5.36 1.69 -35.73
C SER A 525 -5.42 0.16 -35.90
N GLU A 526 -6.47 -0.34 -36.59
CA GLU A 526 -6.75 -1.78 -36.69
C GLU A 526 -5.56 -2.61 -37.20
N ASP A 527 -4.80 -2.04 -38.14
CA ASP A 527 -3.64 -2.72 -38.75
C ASP A 527 -2.32 -2.53 -37.98
N SER A 528 -2.34 -1.92 -36.78
CA SER A 528 -1.15 -1.65 -35.97
C SER A 528 -1.13 -2.50 -34.70
N THR A 529 0.07 -2.65 -34.13
CA THR A 529 0.24 -3.26 -32.80
C THR A 529 0.29 -2.14 -31.76
N PRO A 530 -0.40 -2.26 -30.62
CA PRO A 530 -0.35 -1.23 -29.57
C PRO A 530 1.06 -1.10 -29.00
N LEU A 531 1.49 0.14 -28.74
CA LEU A 531 2.67 0.39 -27.93
C LEU A 531 2.48 -0.22 -26.55
N LYS A 532 3.54 -0.84 -26.03
CA LYS A 532 3.56 -1.39 -24.69
C LYS A 532 3.91 -0.30 -23.69
N GLY A 533 2.99 -0.03 -22.76
CA GLY A 533 3.25 0.80 -21.60
C GLY A 533 3.93 0.00 -20.46
N ARG A 534 4.88 0.62 -19.77
CA ARG A 534 5.50 0.06 -18.55
C ARG A 534 6.16 1.14 -17.71
N TYR A 535 6.51 0.81 -16.47
CA TYR A 535 7.45 1.60 -15.68
C TYR A 535 8.89 1.32 -16.14
N ASP A 536 9.68 2.39 -16.33
CA ASP A 536 11.11 2.32 -16.64
C ASP A 536 11.92 2.77 -15.42
N PHE A 537 12.45 1.80 -14.67
CA PHE A 537 13.25 2.04 -13.46
C PHE A 537 14.73 2.33 -13.75
N ASP A 538 15.15 2.24 -15.00
CA ASP A 538 16.52 2.52 -15.44
C ASP A 538 16.65 3.95 -16.01
N GLN A 539 15.52 4.62 -16.29
CA GLN A 539 15.48 6.00 -16.76
C GLN A 539 14.29 6.73 -16.16
N ALA A 540 14.55 7.80 -15.41
CA ALA A 540 13.53 8.70 -14.91
C ALA A 540 13.99 10.16 -14.98
N TYR A 541 13.03 11.09 -14.98
CA TYR A 541 13.32 12.51 -14.86
C TYR A 541 13.50 12.88 -13.39
N ASN A 542 12.52 12.52 -12.54
CA ASN A 542 12.58 12.67 -11.08
C ASN A 542 12.03 11.40 -10.41
N GLY A 543 12.51 11.07 -9.20
CA GLY A 543 12.05 9.91 -8.44
C GLY A 543 12.64 8.59 -8.93
N GLY A 544 11.88 7.51 -8.88
CA GLY A 544 12.35 6.13 -9.12
C GLY A 544 12.16 5.59 -10.51
N ASN A 545 11.23 6.15 -11.29
CA ASN A 545 10.86 5.62 -12.60
C ASN A 545 10.18 6.66 -13.49
N SER A 546 10.12 6.39 -14.77
CA SER A 546 9.27 7.07 -15.75
C SER A 546 8.25 6.12 -16.35
N LEU A 547 7.30 6.63 -17.15
CA LEU A 547 6.47 5.81 -18.02
C LEU A 547 7.17 5.65 -19.38
N ALA A 548 7.40 4.40 -19.79
CA ALA A 548 7.92 4.10 -21.12
C ALA A 548 6.80 3.55 -22.01
N PHE A 549 6.78 4.01 -23.26
CA PHE A 549 5.92 3.51 -24.33
C PHE A 549 6.83 3.02 -25.46
N GLU A 550 6.78 1.71 -25.75
CA GLU A 550 7.76 1.03 -26.60
C GLU A 550 7.06 0.11 -27.61
N GLY A 551 7.63 -0.02 -28.79
CA GLY A 551 7.17 -0.93 -29.81
C GLY A 551 7.48 -0.46 -31.23
N ASP A 552 6.99 -1.21 -32.22
CA ASP A 552 7.07 -0.82 -33.64
C ASP A 552 5.85 -0.01 -34.02
N LEU A 553 6.07 1.11 -34.70
CA LEU A 553 5.02 1.92 -35.28
C LEU A 553 4.91 1.61 -36.75
N LYS A 554 3.69 1.34 -37.26
CA LYS A 554 3.40 1.05 -38.64
C LYS A 554 3.02 2.34 -39.39
N ALA A 555 3.55 2.54 -40.60
CA ALA A 555 3.25 3.70 -41.43
C ALA A 555 1.75 3.99 -41.55
N ASN A 556 1.40 5.28 -41.50
CA ASN A 556 0.03 5.80 -41.54
C ASN A 556 -0.90 5.21 -40.46
N SER A 557 -0.37 4.93 -39.28
CA SER A 557 -1.15 4.53 -38.14
C SER A 557 -1.00 5.52 -36.99
N SER A 558 -1.91 5.46 -36.04
CA SER A 558 -1.90 6.33 -34.88
C SER A 558 -2.21 5.53 -33.59
N GLN A 559 -1.80 6.07 -32.46
CA GLN A 559 -2.09 5.51 -31.16
C GLN A 559 -2.49 6.59 -30.16
N ASN A 560 -3.55 6.34 -29.41
CA ASN A 560 -3.96 7.12 -28.26
C ASN A 560 -3.64 6.34 -26.98
N ILE A 561 -2.96 6.95 -26.05
CA ILE A 561 -2.69 6.38 -24.73
C ILE A 561 -3.41 7.22 -23.67
N MET A 562 -4.49 6.70 -23.15
CA MET A 562 -5.25 7.34 -22.09
C MET A 562 -4.52 7.16 -20.74
N LEU A 563 -4.29 8.26 -20.03
CA LEU A 563 -3.48 8.27 -18.82
C LEU A 563 -4.33 8.52 -17.57
N TYR A 564 -5.00 9.67 -17.49
CA TYR A 564 -5.63 10.12 -16.26
C TYR A 564 -7.10 10.50 -16.44
N SER A 565 -7.92 10.00 -15.50
CA SER A 565 -9.19 10.60 -15.13
C SER A 565 -8.91 11.74 -14.14
N THR A 566 -9.51 12.89 -14.34
CA THR A 566 -9.30 14.09 -13.50
C THR A 566 -10.58 14.91 -13.38
N LYS A 567 -10.57 15.91 -12.49
CA LYS A 567 -11.57 16.98 -12.43
C LYS A 567 -10.91 18.30 -12.03
N ILE A 568 -9.97 18.77 -12.87
CA ILE A 568 -9.12 19.92 -12.59
C ILE A 568 -9.80 21.20 -13.10
N PRO A 569 -10.17 22.17 -12.25
CA PRO A 569 -10.65 23.47 -12.68
C PRO A 569 -9.50 24.28 -13.31
N VAL A 570 -9.78 24.93 -14.42
CA VAL A 570 -8.80 25.76 -15.15
C VAL A 570 -8.99 27.22 -14.81
N THR A 571 -7.89 27.92 -14.51
CA THR A 571 -7.81 29.36 -14.29
C THR A 571 -7.01 30.04 -15.37
N GLU A 572 -6.96 31.38 -15.37
CA GLU A 572 -6.16 32.16 -16.34
C GLU A 572 -4.65 31.89 -16.23
N THR A 573 -4.19 31.36 -15.07
CA THR A 573 -2.76 31.07 -14.82
C THR A 573 -2.40 29.61 -15.00
N THR A 574 -3.36 28.74 -15.34
CA THR A 574 -3.13 27.29 -15.44
C THR A 574 -2.15 26.97 -16.59
N LYS A 575 -1.15 26.16 -16.26
CA LYS A 575 -0.16 25.64 -17.22
C LYS A 575 -0.10 24.14 -17.19
N LEU A 576 0.15 23.56 -18.36
CA LEU A 576 0.49 22.15 -18.55
C LEU A 576 1.98 22.05 -18.82
N SER A 577 2.72 21.31 -17.99
CA SER A 577 4.15 21.03 -18.22
C SER A 577 4.39 19.54 -18.36
N VAL A 578 5.26 19.18 -19.30
CA VAL A 578 5.58 17.80 -19.66
C VAL A 578 7.08 17.65 -19.77
N SER A 579 7.69 16.80 -18.94
CA SER A 579 9.08 16.39 -19.09
C SER A 579 9.15 15.02 -19.75
N HIS A 580 9.84 14.93 -20.88
CA HIS A 580 9.90 13.71 -21.69
C HIS A 580 11.26 13.52 -22.36
N LYS A 581 11.48 12.30 -22.88
CA LYS A 581 12.66 11.90 -23.62
C LYS A 581 12.29 10.93 -24.72
N GLY A 582 12.92 11.00 -25.88
CA GLY A 582 12.65 10.14 -27.03
C GLY A 582 11.61 10.75 -27.98
N GLY A 583 10.81 9.90 -28.61
CA GLY A 583 9.74 10.33 -29.54
C GLY A 583 10.21 10.59 -30.97
N VAL A 584 11.44 10.28 -31.32
CA VAL A 584 11.99 10.49 -32.69
C VAL A 584 11.29 9.53 -33.64
N GLY A 585 10.77 10.10 -34.77
CA GLY A 585 10.11 9.32 -35.81
C GLY A 585 8.57 9.36 -35.77
N ALA A 586 7.97 9.96 -34.75
CA ALA A 586 6.53 10.16 -34.67
C ALA A 586 6.20 11.58 -34.19
N ALA A 587 5.14 12.19 -34.74
CA ALA A 587 4.53 13.37 -34.14
C ALA A 587 3.87 12.95 -32.81
N THR A 588 4.24 13.64 -31.76
CA THR A 588 3.80 13.29 -30.38
C THR A 588 3.02 14.46 -29.78
N TRP A 589 1.88 14.15 -29.23
CA TRP A 589 0.98 15.14 -28.67
C TRP A 589 0.57 14.74 -27.24
N ILE A 590 0.34 15.74 -26.38
CA ILE A 590 -0.43 15.59 -25.16
C ILE A 590 -1.74 16.34 -25.29
N ALA A 591 -2.83 15.77 -24.77
CA ALA A 591 -4.15 16.38 -24.89
C ALA A 591 -4.92 16.30 -23.57
N VAL A 592 -5.72 17.34 -23.32
CA VAL A 592 -6.60 17.43 -22.15
C VAL A 592 -8.05 17.47 -22.61
N ALA A 593 -8.92 16.64 -22.01
CA ALA A 593 -10.35 16.64 -22.28
C ALA A 593 -11.04 17.75 -21.50
N THR A 594 -11.85 18.58 -22.19
CA THR A 594 -12.59 19.70 -21.59
C THR A 594 -14.07 19.39 -21.35
N LYS A 595 -14.52 18.18 -21.72
CA LYS A 595 -15.85 17.65 -21.43
C LYS A 595 -15.77 16.35 -20.66
N GLU A 596 -16.73 16.14 -19.79
CA GLU A 596 -16.83 14.97 -18.88
C GLU A 596 -16.98 13.64 -19.65
N ASP A 597 -17.57 13.69 -20.85
CA ASP A 597 -17.72 12.54 -21.74
C ASP A 597 -16.48 12.26 -22.63
N TYR A 598 -15.41 13.04 -22.45
CA TYR A 598 -14.15 12.97 -23.22
C TYR A 598 -14.32 13.23 -24.73
N SER A 599 -15.37 13.96 -25.14
CA SER A 599 -15.69 14.21 -26.54
C SER A 599 -14.93 15.39 -27.16
N GLU A 600 -14.28 16.24 -26.35
CA GLU A 600 -13.57 17.45 -26.81
C GLU A 600 -12.19 17.53 -26.18
N TYR A 601 -11.13 17.60 -26.98
CA TYR A 601 -9.74 17.68 -26.54
C TYR A 601 -9.05 18.96 -27.03
N VAL A 602 -8.19 19.49 -26.16
CA VAL A 602 -7.21 20.53 -26.50
C VAL A 602 -5.83 19.89 -26.60
N TRP A 603 -5.18 20.06 -27.73
CA TRP A 603 -3.96 19.37 -28.14
C TRP A 603 -2.74 20.26 -28.00
N LYS A 604 -1.63 19.74 -27.53
CA LYS A 604 -0.34 20.42 -27.47
C LYS A 604 0.72 19.46 -28.02
N GLU A 605 1.44 19.92 -29.05
CA GLU A 605 2.48 19.15 -29.72
C GLU A 605 3.77 19.15 -28.87
N LEU A 606 4.39 17.97 -28.70
CA LEU A 606 5.67 17.80 -28.06
C LEU A 606 6.78 17.66 -29.08
N THR A 607 7.86 18.42 -28.93
CA THR A 607 9.05 18.31 -29.76
C THR A 607 9.91 17.15 -29.32
N PRO A 608 10.15 16.13 -30.17
CA PRO A 608 11.01 15.00 -29.83
C PRO A 608 12.42 15.44 -29.40
N ASN A 609 12.97 14.78 -28.39
CA ASN A 609 14.31 15.07 -27.90
C ASN A 609 15.02 13.79 -27.44
N ALA A 610 16.27 13.59 -27.82
CA ALA A 610 17.08 12.45 -27.41
C ALA A 610 17.40 12.46 -25.90
N ASP A 611 17.46 13.64 -25.30
CA ASP A 611 17.67 13.85 -23.88
C ASP A 611 16.39 14.35 -23.21
N TRP A 612 16.36 14.32 -21.87
CA TRP A 612 15.25 14.88 -21.10
C TRP A 612 15.05 16.36 -21.41
N SER A 613 13.81 16.73 -21.71
CA SER A 613 13.39 18.10 -21.95
C SER A 613 12.01 18.37 -21.37
N THR A 614 11.80 19.58 -20.89
CA THR A 614 10.51 20.02 -20.34
C THR A 614 9.89 21.06 -21.27
N GLN A 615 8.65 20.84 -21.66
CA GLN A 615 7.85 21.79 -22.42
C GLN A 615 6.65 22.24 -21.58
N THR A 616 6.38 23.53 -21.60
CA THR A 616 5.28 24.15 -20.84
C THR A 616 4.33 24.87 -21.79
N PHE A 617 3.04 24.61 -21.62
CA PHE A 617 1.96 25.18 -22.41
C PHE A 617 1.01 25.98 -21.53
N ASP A 618 0.61 27.13 -21.99
CA ASP A 618 -0.43 27.94 -21.38
C ASP A 618 -1.81 27.31 -21.67
N LEU A 619 -2.63 27.19 -20.65
CA LEU A 619 -4.03 26.76 -20.74
C LEU A 619 -5.01 27.86 -20.29
N GLY A 620 -4.55 29.08 -20.08
CA GLY A 620 -5.38 30.23 -19.66
C GLY A 620 -6.60 30.50 -20.54
N ASP A 621 -6.50 30.21 -21.83
CA ASP A 621 -7.63 30.30 -22.79
C ASP A 621 -8.79 29.35 -22.42
N LEU A 622 -8.56 28.37 -21.59
CA LEU A 622 -9.57 27.43 -21.08
C LEU A 622 -10.14 27.84 -19.72
N ALA A 623 -9.80 29.02 -19.21
CA ALA A 623 -10.27 29.49 -17.90
C ALA A 623 -11.79 29.36 -17.74
N GLY A 624 -12.21 28.83 -16.60
CA GLY A 624 -13.62 28.52 -16.31
C GLY A 624 -14.09 27.15 -16.83
N LYS A 625 -13.29 26.42 -17.63
CA LYS A 625 -13.53 25.02 -17.98
C LYS A 625 -12.92 24.08 -16.92
N THR A 626 -13.21 22.79 -17.04
CA THR A 626 -12.63 21.72 -16.22
C THR A 626 -11.93 20.72 -17.12
N ILE A 627 -10.77 20.23 -16.71
CA ILE A 627 -10.05 19.12 -17.38
C ILE A 627 -10.50 17.80 -16.74
N TYR A 628 -11.05 16.91 -17.58
CA TYR A 628 -11.62 15.64 -17.15
C TYR A 628 -10.75 14.43 -17.49
N ALA A 629 -9.87 14.52 -18.46
CA ALA A 629 -8.92 13.46 -18.79
C ALA A 629 -7.64 14.03 -19.42
N VAL A 630 -6.56 13.24 -19.30
CA VAL A 630 -5.29 13.50 -19.99
C VAL A 630 -4.90 12.28 -20.79
N LYS A 631 -4.46 12.49 -22.04
CA LYS A 631 -3.98 11.44 -22.93
C LYS A 631 -2.77 11.87 -23.74
N MET A 632 -2.05 10.90 -24.28
CA MET A 632 -1.03 11.09 -25.31
C MET A 632 -1.52 10.57 -26.65
N PHE A 633 -0.98 11.13 -27.72
CA PHE A 633 -1.25 10.71 -29.10
C PHE A 633 0.04 10.66 -29.88
N PHE A 634 0.20 9.61 -30.66
CA PHE A 634 1.34 9.38 -31.54
C PHE A 634 0.83 9.15 -32.96
N ASP A 635 1.39 9.90 -33.92
CA ASP A 635 1.04 9.81 -35.33
C ASP A 635 2.31 9.76 -36.19
N HIS A 636 2.32 8.96 -37.25
CA HIS A 636 3.51 8.75 -38.06
C HIS A 636 3.18 8.27 -39.48
N ASP A 637 3.92 8.80 -40.46
CA ASP A 637 3.75 8.53 -41.89
C ASP A 637 4.61 7.37 -42.40
N ALA A 638 5.61 6.92 -41.62
CA ALA A 638 6.55 5.88 -42.00
C ALA A 638 6.66 4.82 -40.91
N ASP A 639 7.08 3.61 -41.28
CA ASP A 639 7.42 2.56 -40.28
C ASP A 639 8.56 3.06 -39.40
N VAL A 640 8.38 2.93 -38.04
CA VAL A 640 9.41 3.20 -37.04
C VAL A 640 9.65 1.92 -36.27
N LYS A 641 10.88 1.44 -36.29
CA LYS A 641 11.30 0.26 -35.52
C LYS A 641 11.86 0.67 -34.18
N ASP A 642 11.60 -0.15 -33.16
CA ASP A 642 12.13 0.06 -31.80
C ASP A 642 11.83 1.47 -31.27
N TYR A 643 10.63 2.00 -31.59
CA TYR A 643 10.20 3.29 -31.08
C TYR A 643 10.17 3.28 -29.56
N LYS A 644 10.68 4.36 -28.96
CA LYS A 644 10.67 4.56 -27.52
C LYS A 644 10.36 6.01 -27.17
N PHE A 645 9.44 6.18 -26.22
CA PHE A 645 9.12 7.45 -25.60
C PHE A 645 9.03 7.28 -24.08
N ASN A 646 9.75 8.10 -23.32
CA ASN A 646 9.67 8.16 -21.88
C ASN A 646 8.98 9.46 -21.44
N LEU A 647 7.92 9.33 -20.65
CA LEU A 647 7.26 10.44 -19.95
C LEU A 647 7.77 10.47 -18.50
N GLY A 648 8.48 11.53 -18.13
CA GLY A 648 9.19 11.61 -16.84
C GLY A 648 8.49 12.48 -15.80
N GLN A 649 7.71 13.47 -16.24
CA GLN A 649 6.91 14.32 -15.37
C GLN A 649 5.72 14.90 -16.11
N LEU A 650 4.61 15.06 -15.41
CA LEU A 650 3.41 15.73 -15.90
C LEU A 650 2.86 16.62 -14.79
N SER A 651 2.58 17.89 -15.11
CA SER A 651 1.91 18.79 -14.18
C SER A 651 0.86 19.65 -14.87
N ILE A 652 -0.25 19.88 -14.16
CA ILE A 652 -1.29 20.86 -14.52
C ILE A 652 -1.50 21.71 -13.28
N THR A 653 -0.91 22.92 -13.26
CA THR A 653 -0.89 23.76 -12.06
C THR A 653 -1.34 25.17 -12.37
N SER A 654 -2.09 25.77 -11.46
CA SER A 654 -2.46 27.19 -11.51
C SER A 654 -1.53 28.06 -10.67
N ASN A 655 -0.89 27.49 -9.65
CA ASN A 655 0.16 28.15 -8.90
C ASN A 655 1.51 27.95 -9.60
N GLN A 656 2.16 29.03 -9.98
CA GLN A 656 3.47 29.02 -10.63
C GLN A 656 4.61 29.38 -9.65
N GLU A 657 4.31 29.62 -8.40
CA GLU A 657 5.33 29.96 -7.40
C GLU A 657 6.09 28.68 -6.99
N LYS A 658 7.41 28.79 -6.97
CA LYS A 658 8.23 27.74 -6.42
C LYS A 658 7.98 27.65 -4.90
N PRO A 659 7.73 26.43 -4.35
CA PRO A 659 7.58 26.26 -2.92
C PRO A 659 8.74 26.89 -2.13
N ALA A 660 8.43 27.51 -1.00
CA ALA A 660 9.45 28.03 -0.08
C ALA A 660 10.30 26.85 0.46
N ALA A 661 11.52 27.14 0.88
CA ALA A 661 12.34 26.14 1.56
C ALA A 661 11.75 25.82 2.94
N PRO A 662 11.83 24.56 3.43
CA PRO A 662 11.54 24.23 4.81
C PRO A 662 12.40 25.07 5.78
N SER A 663 11.85 25.38 6.94
CA SER A 663 12.51 26.23 7.95
C SER A 663 12.57 25.52 9.30
N GLU A 664 13.27 26.12 10.27
CA GLU A 664 13.32 25.62 11.65
C GLU A 664 13.83 24.16 11.71
N VAL A 665 14.85 23.84 10.90
CA VAL A 665 15.43 22.48 10.86
C VAL A 665 16.19 22.21 12.16
N THR A 666 15.84 21.10 12.83
CA THR A 666 16.44 20.69 14.10
C THR A 666 16.77 19.20 14.09
N VAL A 667 17.84 18.83 14.78
CA VAL A 667 18.19 17.44 15.03
C VAL A 667 17.54 16.98 16.32
N LYS A 668 16.53 16.11 16.22
CA LYS A 668 15.85 15.53 17.40
C LYS A 668 16.64 14.39 18.04
N GLY A 669 17.37 13.64 17.25
CA GLY A 669 18.18 12.53 17.71
C GLY A 669 19.33 12.23 16.77
N LYS A 670 20.44 11.79 17.32
CA LYS A 670 21.61 11.33 16.56
C LYS A 670 22.29 10.17 17.27
N ARG A 671 22.86 9.26 16.48
CA ARG A 671 23.66 8.15 16.99
C ARG A 671 24.78 7.82 16.03
N LEU A 672 25.99 7.74 16.54
CA LEU A 672 27.13 7.27 15.75
C LEU A 672 27.04 5.75 15.56
N GLN A 673 27.03 5.30 14.33
CA GLN A 673 27.05 3.88 14.00
C GLN A 673 28.47 3.33 13.96
N ASN A 674 29.38 4.13 13.39
CA ASN A 674 30.82 3.84 13.31
C ASN A 674 31.62 5.14 13.08
N ALA A 675 32.90 5.02 12.78
CA ALA A 675 33.76 6.18 12.54
C ALA A 675 33.37 7.00 11.29
N GLN A 676 32.69 6.41 10.34
CA GLN A 676 32.33 7.01 9.05
C GLN A 676 30.83 7.34 8.92
N GLU A 677 29.96 6.75 9.73
CA GLU A 677 28.51 6.83 9.57
C GLU A 677 27.80 7.14 10.88
N ALA A 678 26.75 7.90 10.76
CA ALA A 678 25.80 8.19 11.83
C ALA A 678 24.35 7.99 11.32
N GLU A 679 23.43 7.80 12.23
CA GLU A 679 22.00 7.95 11.96
C GLU A 679 21.48 9.20 12.67
N ALA A 680 20.42 9.80 12.12
CA ALA A 680 19.80 11.00 12.69
C ALA A 680 18.30 11.02 12.50
N VAL A 681 17.61 11.77 13.37
CA VAL A 681 16.20 12.16 13.18
C VAL A 681 16.18 13.67 13.07
N LEU A 682 15.67 14.17 11.94
CA LEU A 682 15.45 15.60 11.71
C LEU A 682 13.97 15.92 11.89
N ASN A 683 13.71 17.13 12.38
CA ASN A 683 12.41 17.76 12.35
C ASN A 683 12.52 19.15 11.76
N PHE A 684 11.54 19.57 10.98
CA PHE A 684 11.50 20.88 10.37
C PHE A 684 10.05 21.39 10.25
N LYS A 685 9.91 22.67 10.05
CA LYS A 685 8.63 23.26 9.71
C LYS A 685 8.35 23.04 8.23
N GLY A 686 7.26 22.34 7.96
CA GLY A 686 6.80 22.04 6.61
C GLY A 686 6.33 23.29 5.87
N VAL A 687 6.15 23.13 4.58
CA VAL A 687 5.67 24.15 3.64
C VAL A 687 4.28 23.74 3.20
N ALA A 688 3.35 24.71 3.10
CA ALA A 688 2.04 24.46 2.52
C ALA A 688 2.20 23.96 1.07
N ASP A 689 1.34 23.04 0.67
CA ASP A 689 1.26 22.50 -0.68
C ASP A 689 2.50 21.68 -1.13
N ALA A 690 3.34 21.23 -0.18
CA ALA A 690 4.40 20.29 -0.47
C ALA A 690 3.83 18.85 -0.52
N ASP A 691 4.03 18.17 -1.65
CA ASP A 691 3.65 16.75 -1.81
C ASP A 691 4.50 15.84 -0.94
N TYR A 692 5.79 16.12 -0.86
CA TYR A 692 6.78 15.40 -0.05
C TYR A 692 8.08 16.21 0.08
N TYR A 693 9.00 15.72 0.89
CA TYR A 693 10.31 16.32 1.16
C TYR A 693 11.41 15.33 0.79
N GLU A 694 12.47 15.86 0.26
CA GLU A 694 13.71 15.14 -0.04
C GLU A 694 14.83 15.68 0.84
N VAL A 695 15.58 14.79 1.46
CA VAL A 695 16.73 15.16 2.28
C VAL A 695 18.00 14.69 1.60
N TYR A 696 18.88 15.63 1.35
CA TYR A 696 20.14 15.40 0.65
C TYR A 696 21.35 15.66 1.54
N GLU A 697 22.39 14.92 1.30
CA GLU A 697 23.74 15.17 1.81
C GLU A 697 24.60 15.75 0.70
N LYS A 698 25.37 16.80 1.04
CA LYS A 698 26.33 17.38 0.11
C LYS A 698 27.67 16.67 0.24
N ASP A 699 28.16 16.10 -0.87
CA ASP A 699 29.48 15.50 -0.98
C ASP A 699 30.25 16.19 -2.10
N GLY A 700 31.16 17.10 -1.74
CA GLY A 700 31.84 18.00 -2.67
C GLY A 700 30.84 18.89 -3.41
N ASP A 701 30.76 18.75 -4.74
CA ASP A 701 29.80 19.47 -5.59
C ASP A 701 28.55 18.65 -5.86
N ASN A 702 28.45 17.40 -5.39
CA ASN A 702 27.34 16.51 -5.62
C ASN A 702 26.34 16.51 -4.44
N TRP A 703 25.09 16.24 -4.74
CA TRP A 703 24.04 16.05 -3.77
C TRP A 703 23.53 14.61 -3.85
N ARG A 704 23.67 13.86 -2.74
CA ARG A 704 23.21 12.49 -2.60
C ARG A 704 21.91 12.44 -1.80
N LEU A 705 20.86 11.85 -2.34
CA LEU A 705 19.64 11.65 -1.59
C LEU A 705 19.88 10.69 -0.41
N LEU A 706 19.46 11.10 0.78
CA LEU A 706 19.43 10.27 1.99
C LEU A 706 18.09 9.60 2.21
N THR A 707 16.98 10.35 2.05
CA THR A 707 15.62 9.85 2.20
C THR A 707 14.61 10.75 1.51
N GLY A 708 13.42 10.19 1.20
CA GLY A 708 12.21 10.92 0.81
C GLY A 708 11.09 10.63 1.80
N SER A 709 10.29 11.63 2.16
CA SER A 709 9.19 11.49 3.11
C SER A 709 8.10 12.54 2.91
N SER A 710 6.85 12.18 3.10
CA SER A 710 5.72 13.12 3.23
C SER A 710 5.70 13.86 4.58
N ALA A 711 6.33 13.28 5.62
CA ALA A 711 6.34 13.83 6.97
C ALA A 711 7.45 14.88 7.18
N THR A 712 7.23 15.75 8.17
CA THR A 712 8.21 16.78 8.60
C THR A 712 9.18 16.30 9.67
N THR A 713 8.99 15.09 10.18
CA THR A 713 9.97 14.38 11.00
C THR A 713 10.49 13.21 10.16
N VAL A 714 11.80 13.17 9.92
CA VAL A 714 12.42 12.21 9.02
C VAL A 714 13.58 11.48 9.69
N TYR A 715 13.67 10.18 9.40
CA TYR A 715 14.78 9.35 9.83
C TYR A 715 15.83 9.23 8.72
N LEU A 716 17.08 9.44 9.07
CA LEU A 716 18.24 9.31 8.20
C LEU A 716 19.06 8.09 8.62
N PRO A 717 19.02 6.99 7.86
CA PRO A 717 19.72 5.75 8.26
C PRO A 717 21.24 5.85 8.16
N LYS A 718 21.75 6.66 7.25
CA LYS A 718 23.19 6.79 6.96
C LYS A 718 23.53 8.23 6.58
N VAL A 719 24.13 8.94 7.51
CA VAL A 719 24.72 10.27 7.30
C VAL A 719 26.22 10.10 7.36
N SER A 720 26.95 10.58 6.35
CA SER A 720 28.41 10.49 6.31
C SER A 720 29.05 11.40 7.36
N ARG A 721 30.09 10.92 7.99
CA ARG A 721 30.91 11.74 8.87
C ARG A 721 32.14 12.22 8.13
N SER A 722 32.45 13.52 8.25
CA SER A 722 33.72 14.05 7.75
C SER A 722 34.86 13.44 8.53
N ALA A 723 35.97 13.15 7.85
CA ALA A 723 37.20 12.65 8.49
C ALA A 723 37.88 13.70 9.38
N SER A 724 37.46 14.97 9.34
CA SER A 724 37.92 16.00 10.23
C SER A 724 37.24 15.88 11.60
N ALA A 725 37.97 16.07 12.67
CA ALA A 725 37.53 15.95 14.06
C ALA A 725 36.38 16.92 14.46
N GLU A 726 35.85 17.71 13.55
CA GLU A 726 34.92 18.81 13.80
C GLU A 726 33.46 18.52 13.47
N GLY A 727 33.06 17.27 13.52
CA GLY A 727 31.63 16.92 13.48
C GLY A 727 31.10 16.55 12.09
N THR A 728 29.99 15.87 12.10
CA THR A 728 29.10 15.69 10.95
C THR A 728 28.35 16.99 10.71
N THR A 729 28.46 17.53 9.54
CA THR A 729 27.68 18.70 9.09
C THR A 729 26.32 18.24 8.60
#